data_e29d9fe497384d19f5fad03a5f147a59
#
_entry.id   e29d9fe497384d19f5fad03a5f147a59
#
_cell.length_a   1.000
_cell.length_b   1.000
_cell.length_c   1.000
_cell.angle_alpha   90.00
_cell.angle_beta   90.00
_cell.angle_gamma   90.00
#
_symmetry.space_group_name_H-M   'P 1'
#
loop_
_entity.id
_entity.type
_entity.pdbx_description
1 polymer ?
#
loop_
_entity_poly.entity_id
_entity_poly.type
_entity_poly.pdbx_seq_one_letter_code
_entity_poly.pdbx_strand_id
1 'polypeptide(L)'
;MTDDPSRTTRPGTVSHRTGRDAQNRPGYDYEHYSRLAGPLTQPPADRPYTVRYRSLLSQEPHRIRAALMLGAAPLLSLVLLLWLLQPDHWTERDHPAHDFLPVLDTVMLVSIGLIEFFRCMNVLSNAHATLVARDPVPVVPETGTRVAFLTSFVPGKEPLEMVTRTLRAAVRLRHRGLLHVWLLDEGDDPAVKEVCARLGVRHFSRKGVAKWNQPSGPHRARTKHGNYNAWLDAHGDGYDFFASVDTDHVPLPNYLERMLGWFRDPDVGFVIGPQVYGNYDTFVTKAAESQQFLFHALIQRAGNRYGGPMFVGTSNAVRIGALKQIGGLYDSITEDMATGFEMHRTTNPATGRKWKSVYTPDVLAVGEGPNAWTDFFTQQLRWSRGTYETILKQYWKGVFTLPPGKLFNYTMMIIFYPMSALNWILAALSCALFLGLGASGVNIDPTVWLMLYGNASALQIGLYVWNRRHNVSPHEPEGSGGVAGMMMSALSAPVYARSLLDAVLRRESGFVVTPKGDSASPDTLFGTFRVHWFFIAVFAGSLTAGLTLGHGHPAMITWAALALLITASPILVWRYTLGREPAGVREAGPREAGPRESAAVGAAGPEPLPAPRVPAQRTASPPLGDDGNGDDDGEQTLRIALGGLGGRKE
;
A
#
# COMPACT_ATOMS: atom_id res chain seq x y z
N MET A 1 -21.30 -51.47 12.50
CA MET A 1 -21.01 -50.42 13.50
C MET A 1 -19.52 -50.47 13.75
N THR A 2 -18.77 -49.73 12.95
CA THR A 2 -17.32 -49.54 13.12
C THR A 2 -17.05 -48.07 12.82
N ASP A 3 -16.63 -47.34 13.87
CA ASP A 3 -16.31 -45.94 13.81
C ASP A 3 -15.04 -45.70 13.00
N ASP A 4 -15.13 -44.75 12.05
CA ASP A 4 -14.02 -44.25 11.24
C ASP A 4 -13.39 -43.03 11.95
N PRO A 5 -12.09 -43.01 12.30
CA PRO A 5 -11.45 -41.92 13.05
C PRO A 5 -10.81 -40.83 12.16
N SER A 6 -11.22 -40.64 10.89
CA SER A 6 -10.58 -39.69 9.97
C SER A 6 -11.32 -38.36 9.72
N ARG A 7 -12.16 -37.89 10.65
CA ARG A 7 -12.73 -36.54 10.58
C ARG A 7 -11.77 -35.50 11.22
N THR A 8 -10.88 -34.97 10.42
CA THR A 8 -10.17 -33.73 10.73
C THR A 8 -11.18 -32.59 10.88
N THR A 9 -11.29 -32.07 12.09
CA THR A 9 -12.08 -30.88 12.44
C THR A 9 -11.57 -29.68 11.66
N ARG A 10 -12.40 -29.14 10.75
CA ARG A 10 -12.21 -27.82 10.16
C ARG A 10 -12.19 -26.77 11.28
N PRO A 11 -11.30 -25.75 11.22
CA PRO A 11 -11.37 -24.63 12.15
C PRO A 11 -12.75 -23.98 12.04
N GLY A 12 -13.40 -23.81 13.17
CA GLY A 12 -14.75 -23.30 13.26
C GLY A 12 -14.87 -21.89 12.66
N THR A 13 -15.92 -21.70 11.89
CA THR A 13 -16.42 -20.40 11.45
C THR A 13 -16.61 -19.46 12.64
N VAL A 14 -15.81 -18.40 12.70
CA VAL A 14 -15.99 -17.33 13.68
C VAL A 14 -17.24 -16.54 13.28
N SER A 15 -18.32 -16.75 13.99
CA SER A 15 -19.55 -15.99 13.91
C SER A 15 -19.26 -14.54 14.29
N HIS A 16 -19.34 -13.61 13.34
CA HIS A 16 -19.33 -12.17 13.61
C HIS A 16 -20.59 -11.78 14.39
N ARG A 17 -20.49 -11.71 15.71
CA ARG A 17 -21.46 -10.98 16.53
C ARG A 17 -21.27 -9.49 16.30
N THR A 18 -22.18 -8.89 15.55
CA THR A 18 -22.35 -7.44 15.45
C THR A 18 -22.97 -6.94 16.76
N GLY A 19 -22.15 -6.67 17.73
CA GLY A 19 -22.54 -5.95 18.96
C GLY A 19 -22.18 -4.47 18.79
N ARG A 20 -23.17 -3.62 18.67
CA ARG A 20 -23.06 -2.16 18.67
C ARG A 20 -22.73 -1.69 20.10
N ASP A 21 -21.45 -1.54 20.41
CA ASP A 21 -20.98 -0.70 21.49
C ASP A 21 -19.81 0.13 20.97
N ALA A 22 -19.99 1.45 20.92
CA ALA A 22 -18.99 2.40 20.44
C ALA A 22 -17.69 2.40 21.27
N GLN A 23 -17.63 1.68 22.37
CA GLN A 23 -16.45 1.54 23.24
C GLN A 23 -15.60 0.29 22.96
N ASN A 24 -16.12 -0.70 22.22
CA ASN A 24 -15.39 -1.92 21.84
C ASN A 24 -15.21 -1.98 20.33
N ARG A 25 -14.34 -1.12 19.77
CA ARG A 25 -13.94 -1.25 18.37
C ARG A 25 -13.13 -2.54 18.19
N PRO A 26 -13.58 -3.53 17.38
CA PRO A 26 -12.92 -4.83 17.25
C PRO A 26 -11.54 -4.77 16.58
N GLY A 27 -11.09 -3.58 16.13
CA GLY A 27 -9.85 -3.39 15.40
C GLY A 27 -8.56 -3.65 16.17
N TYR A 28 -8.60 -3.80 17.50
CA TYR A 28 -7.40 -3.91 18.34
C TYR A 28 -7.29 -5.24 19.10
N ASP A 29 -7.91 -6.30 18.59
CA ASP A 29 -7.83 -7.62 19.20
C ASP A 29 -6.43 -8.22 19.03
N TYR A 30 -5.57 -7.97 20.03
CA TYR A 30 -4.20 -8.47 20.08
C TYR A 30 -4.14 -10.02 20.01
N GLU A 31 -5.04 -10.72 20.68
CA GLU A 31 -5.02 -12.17 20.70
C GLU A 31 -5.34 -12.77 19.33
N HIS A 32 -6.28 -12.16 18.63
CA HIS A 32 -6.60 -12.54 17.25
C HIS A 32 -5.39 -12.39 16.33
N TYR A 33 -4.77 -11.21 16.29
CA TYR A 33 -3.61 -10.96 15.45
C TYR A 33 -2.38 -11.77 15.84
N SER A 34 -2.18 -12.01 17.13
CA SER A 34 -1.10 -12.85 17.62
C SER A 34 -1.24 -14.31 17.16
N ARG A 35 -2.48 -14.85 17.16
CA ARG A 35 -2.75 -16.18 16.62
C ARG A 35 -2.49 -16.30 15.13
N LEU A 36 -2.87 -15.27 14.35
CA LEU A 36 -2.60 -15.23 12.92
C LEU A 36 -1.10 -15.16 12.62
N ALA A 37 -0.34 -14.42 13.41
CA ALA A 37 1.10 -14.24 13.22
C ALA A 37 1.92 -15.52 13.50
N GLY A 38 1.42 -16.44 14.29
CA GLY A 38 2.09 -17.68 14.64
C GLY A 38 3.33 -17.51 15.55
N PRO A 39 4.06 -18.59 15.86
CA PRO A 39 5.21 -18.56 16.76
C PRO A 39 6.46 -17.95 16.11
N LEU A 40 7.37 -17.46 16.95
CA LEU A 40 8.72 -17.06 16.56
C LEU A 40 9.64 -18.28 16.55
N THR A 41 10.48 -18.41 15.53
CA THR A 41 11.52 -19.46 15.43
C THR A 41 12.82 -19.04 16.09
N GLN A 42 13.65 -20.01 16.49
CA GLN A 42 15.02 -19.74 16.93
C GLN A 42 15.94 -19.51 15.72
N PRO A 43 16.94 -18.61 15.83
CA PRO A 43 17.97 -18.50 14.80
C PRO A 43 18.86 -19.75 14.80
N PRO A 44 19.51 -20.10 13.68
CA PRO A 44 20.53 -21.16 13.66
C PRO A 44 21.67 -20.81 14.61
N ALA A 45 22.16 -21.80 15.34
CA ALA A 45 23.24 -21.62 16.32
C ALA A 45 24.65 -21.67 15.67
N ASP A 46 24.78 -22.32 14.54
CA ASP A 46 26.03 -22.75 13.91
C ASP A 46 26.55 -21.83 12.79
N ARG A 47 25.74 -20.83 12.40
CA ARG A 47 26.05 -19.93 11.28
C ARG A 47 25.48 -18.53 11.47
N PRO A 48 26.05 -17.50 10.81
CA PRO A 48 25.47 -16.17 10.76
C PRO A 48 24.03 -16.20 10.23
N TYR A 49 23.13 -15.46 10.88
CA TYR A 49 21.74 -15.42 10.48
C TYR A 49 21.58 -14.65 9.17
N THR A 50 20.82 -15.24 8.26
CA THR A 50 20.27 -14.56 7.07
C THR A 50 18.77 -14.76 7.05
N VAL A 51 18.03 -13.76 6.55
CA VAL A 51 16.57 -13.83 6.51
C VAL A 51 16.13 -15.01 5.63
N ARG A 52 15.35 -15.91 6.22
CA ARG A 52 14.74 -17.05 5.52
C ARG A 52 13.32 -16.69 5.08
N TYR A 53 12.92 -17.20 3.93
CA TYR A 53 11.60 -16.90 3.35
C TYR A 53 10.86 -18.18 2.99
N ARG A 54 9.52 -18.12 3.07
CA ARG A 54 8.60 -19.15 2.60
C ARG A 54 7.84 -18.58 1.39
N SER A 55 7.88 -19.29 0.25
CA SER A 55 7.12 -18.87 -0.93
C SER A 55 5.60 -18.96 -0.68
N LEU A 56 4.87 -17.97 -1.14
CA LEU A 56 3.41 -17.94 -1.03
C LEU A 56 2.77 -19.13 -1.79
N LEU A 57 3.28 -19.44 -2.98
CA LEU A 57 2.79 -20.55 -3.80
C LEU A 57 3.21 -21.93 -3.30
N SER A 58 4.17 -22.05 -2.36
CA SER A 58 4.53 -23.36 -1.80
C SER A 58 3.36 -24.02 -1.03
N GLN A 59 2.42 -23.20 -0.56
CA GLN A 59 1.23 -23.62 0.17
C GLN A 59 -0.01 -23.78 -0.75
N GLU A 60 0.13 -23.55 -2.06
CA GLU A 60 -0.99 -23.67 -3.00
C GLU A 60 -1.31 -25.15 -3.28
N PRO A 61 -2.50 -25.64 -2.92
CA PRO A 61 -2.87 -27.03 -3.12
C PRO A 61 -3.08 -27.38 -4.59
N HIS A 62 -3.44 -26.40 -5.44
CA HIS A 62 -3.77 -26.61 -6.84
C HIS A 62 -2.73 -25.96 -7.76
N ARG A 63 -1.49 -26.44 -7.72
CA ARG A 63 -0.34 -25.85 -8.44
C ARG A 63 -0.55 -25.72 -9.95
N ILE A 64 -1.18 -26.72 -10.59
CA ILE A 64 -1.48 -26.68 -12.04
C ILE A 64 -2.45 -25.55 -12.37
N ARG A 65 -3.53 -25.41 -11.57
CA ARG A 65 -4.49 -24.31 -11.75
C ARG A 65 -3.82 -22.95 -11.55
N ALA A 66 -2.97 -22.82 -10.55
CA ALA A 66 -2.20 -21.59 -10.31
C ALA A 66 -1.28 -21.28 -11.49
N ALA A 67 -0.53 -22.25 -12.00
CA ALA A 67 0.35 -22.09 -13.18
C ALA A 67 -0.42 -21.67 -14.42
N LEU A 68 -1.59 -22.28 -14.68
CA LEU A 68 -2.46 -21.90 -15.79
C LEU A 68 -2.97 -20.46 -15.66
N MET A 69 -3.45 -20.05 -14.49
CA MET A 69 -3.92 -18.69 -14.27
C MET A 69 -2.79 -17.65 -14.44
N LEU A 70 -1.62 -17.93 -13.88
CA LEU A 70 -0.46 -17.04 -13.93
C LEU A 70 0.16 -16.95 -15.34
N GLY A 71 0.02 -17.98 -16.16
CA GLY A 71 0.51 -18.02 -17.54
C GLY A 71 -0.52 -17.48 -18.54
N ALA A 72 -1.78 -17.93 -18.46
CA ALA A 72 -2.80 -17.62 -19.45
C ALA A 72 -3.19 -16.13 -19.48
N ALA A 73 -3.27 -15.48 -18.32
CA ALA A 73 -3.68 -14.08 -18.28
C ALA A 73 -2.65 -13.13 -18.96
N PRO A 74 -1.34 -13.20 -18.66
CA PRO A 74 -0.35 -12.43 -19.41
C PRO A 74 -0.25 -12.83 -20.88
N LEU A 75 -0.31 -14.12 -21.17
CA LEU A 75 -0.21 -14.62 -22.56
C LEU A 75 -1.35 -14.07 -23.42
N LEU A 76 -2.59 -14.18 -22.97
CA LEU A 76 -3.72 -13.67 -23.75
C LEU A 76 -3.71 -12.15 -23.88
N SER A 77 -3.22 -11.44 -22.84
CA SER A 77 -3.01 -9.98 -22.93
C SER A 77 -1.94 -9.62 -23.96
N LEU A 78 -0.87 -10.39 -24.03
CA LEU A 78 0.18 -10.21 -25.05
C LEU A 78 -0.33 -10.55 -26.46
N VAL A 79 -1.11 -11.63 -26.60
CA VAL A 79 -1.73 -12.01 -27.88
C VAL A 79 -2.64 -10.89 -28.39
N LEU A 80 -3.49 -10.32 -27.51
CA LEU A 80 -4.35 -9.19 -27.87
C LEU A 80 -3.53 -7.98 -28.32
N LEU A 81 -2.47 -7.63 -27.59
CA LEU A 81 -1.58 -6.52 -27.96
C LEU A 81 -0.92 -6.75 -29.34
N LEU A 82 -0.36 -7.92 -29.56
CA LEU A 82 0.32 -8.24 -30.83
C LEU A 82 -0.66 -8.31 -32.00
N TRP A 83 -1.86 -8.89 -31.77
CA TRP A 83 -2.92 -8.93 -32.78
C TRP A 83 -3.38 -7.50 -33.15
N LEU A 84 -3.61 -6.64 -32.14
CA LEU A 84 -4.07 -5.28 -32.37
C LEU A 84 -3.07 -4.42 -33.17
N LEU A 85 -1.77 -4.66 -32.97
CA LEU A 85 -0.69 -3.92 -33.61
C LEU A 85 -0.24 -4.52 -34.96
N GLN A 86 -0.92 -5.53 -35.49
CA GLN A 86 -0.60 -6.04 -36.84
C GLN A 86 -0.80 -4.95 -37.89
N PRO A 87 0.16 -4.79 -38.84
CA PRO A 87 0.07 -3.76 -39.87
C PRO A 87 -1.21 -3.79 -40.69
N ASP A 88 -1.75 -5.00 -40.97
CA ASP A 88 -2.99 -5.19 -41.72
C ASP A 88 -4.23 -4.59 -41.04
N HIS A 89 -4.11 -4.27 -39.74
CA HIS A 89 -5.17 -3.62 -38.99
C HIS A 89 -5.04 -2.09 -38.94
N TRP A 90 -3.96 -1.53 -39.48
CA TRP A 90 -3.77 -0.08 -39.48
C TRP A 90 -4.71 0.58 -40.48
N THR A 91 -5.25 1.71 -40.14
CA THR A 91 -6.14 2.45 -41.03
C THR A 91 -5.35 3.10 -42.12
N GLU A 92 -5.51 2.61 -43.36
CA GLU A 92 -5.08 3.31 -44.55
C GLU A 92 -6.25 4.16 -45.07
N ARG A 93 -6.19 5.44 -44.96
CA ARG A 93 -7.18 6.35 -45.53
C ARG A 93 -6.52 7.37 -46.43
N ASP A 94 -6.83 7.30 -47.73
CA ASP A 94 -6.71 8.42 -48.61
C ASP A 94 -7.80 9.44 -48.31
N HIS A 95 -7.47 10.47 -47.54
CA HIS A 95 -8.35 11.59 -47.25
C HIS A 95 -7.97 12.82 -48.07
N PRO A 96 -8.51 12.98 -49.30
CA PRO A 96 -8.14 14.12 -50.14
C PRO A 96 -8.62 15.47 -49.58
N ALA A 97 -9.46 15.50 -48.55
CA ALA A 97 -10.07 16.72 -48.04
C ALA A 97 -9.50 17.24 -46.71
N HIS A 98 -8.68 16.46 -45.95
CA HIS A 98 -8.20 16.87 -44.62
C HIS A 98 -6.78 16.32 -44.36
N ASP A 99 -5.76 17.09 -44.61
CA ASP A 99 -4.33 16.72 -44.44
C ASP A 99 -3.93 16.37 -43.00
N PHE A 100 -4.72 16.75 -42.01
CA PHE A 100 -4.46 16.46 -40.59
C PHE A 100 -5.07 15.14 -40.08
N LEU A 101 -6.02 14.53 -40.77
CA LEU A 101 -6.65 13.27 -40.34
C LEU A 101 -5.65 12.10 -40.26
N PRO A 102 -4.70 11.90 -41.19
CA PRO A 102 -3.68 10.87 -41.06
C PRO A 102 -2.80 11.02 -39.82
N VAL A 103 -2.54 12.26 -39.38
CA VAL A 103 -1.81 12.53 -38.13
C VAL A 103 -2.64 12.11 -36.94
N LEU A 104 -3.96 12.39 -36.92
CA LEU A 104 -4.86 11.99 -35.86
C LEU A 104 -5.04 10.45 -35.77
N ASP A 105 -5.11 9.78 -36.93
CA ASP A 105 -5.16 8.31 -37.01
C ASP A 105 -3.86 7.71 -36.44
N THR A 106 -2.70 8.28 -36.72
CA THR A 106 -1.42 7.87 -36.12
C THR A 106 -1.41 8.09 -34.60
N VAL A 107 -1.88 9.24 -34.12
CA VAL A 107 -2.00 9.52 -32.68
C VAL A 107 -2.94 8.52 -32.03
N MET A 108 -4.02 8.16 -32.69
CA MET A 108 -5.00 7.17 -32.24
C MET A 108 -4.37 5.78 -32.15
N LEU A 109 -3.67 5.31 -33.17
CA LEU A 109 -2.95 4.05 -33.20
C LEU A 109 -1.94 3.95 -32.05
N VAL A 110 -1.11 4.97 -31.87
CA VAL A 110 -0.13 5.03 -30.78
C VAL A 110 -0.84 5.00 -29.42
N SER A 111 -1.95 5.74 -29.27
CA SER A 111 -2.72 5.79 -28.02
C SER A 111 -3.30 4.42 -27.66
N ILE A 112 -3.91 3.74 -28.60
CA ILE A 112 -4.48 2.39 -28.42
C ILE A 112 -3.37 1.39 -28.09
N GLY A 113 -2.26 1.42 -28.84
CA GLY A 113 -1.09 0.56 -28.59
C GLY A 113 -0.51 0.74 -27.18
N LEU A 114 -0.39 1.99 -26.71
CA LEU A 114 0.09 2.29 -25.37
C LEU A 114 -0.89 1.83 -24.28
N ILE A 115 -2.20 2.03 -24.47
CA ILE A 115 -3.25 1.54 -23.54
C ILE A 115 -3.11 0.04 -23.36
N GLU A 116 -3.07 -0.74 -24.45
CA GLU A 116 -2.97 -2.19 -24.39
C GLU A 116 -1.61 -2.66 -23.88
N PHE A 117 -0.53 -1.96 -24.20
CA PHE A 117 0.80 -2.23 -23.63
C PHE A 117 0.79 -2.05 -22.11
N PHE A 118 0.24 -0.96 -21.58
CA PHE A 118 0.16 -0.72 -20.14
C PHE A 118 -0.76 -1.73 -19.45
N ARG A 119 -1.85 -2.15 -20.10
CA ARG A 119 -2.71 -3.20 -19.59
C ARG A 119 -1.96 -4.54 -19.51
N CYS A 120 -1.23 -4.93 -20.54
CA CYS A 120 -0.39 -6.11 -20.57
C CYS A 120 0.67 -6.07 -19.46
N MET A 121 1.36 -4.95 -19.30
CA MET A 121 2.34 -4.74 -18.22
C MET A 121 1.73 -4.86 -16.81
N ASN A 122 0.51 -4.36 -16.62
CA ASN A 122 -0.20 -4.51 -15.34
C ASN A 122 -0.51 -5.98 -15.02
N VAL A 123 -1.02 -6.73 -16.00
CA VAL A 123 -1.32 -8.16 -15.84
C VAL A 123 -0.04 -8.95 -15.56
N LEU A 124 1.03 -8.68 -16.31
CA LEU A 124 2.34 -9.31 -16.12
C LEU A 124 2.92 -8.99 -14.73
N SER A 125 2.82 -7.74 -14.29
CA SER A 125 3.29 -7.32 -12.96
C SER A 125 2.56 -8.06 -11.84
N ASN A 126 1.24 -8.19 -11.93
CA ASN A 126 0.44 -8.92 -10.94
C ASN A 126 0.75 -10.43 -10.94
N ALA A 127 0.87 -11.05 -12.11
CA ALA A 127 1.25 -12.45 -12.23
C ALA A 127 2.66 -12.71 -11.69
N HIS A 128 3.63 -11.85 -12.05
CA HIS A 128 4.99 -11.91 -11.53
C HIS A 128 5.03 -11.72 -10.01
N ALA A 129 4.33 -10.70 -9.47
CA ALA A 129 4.28 -10.46 -8.04
C ALA A 129 3.77 -11.70 -7.28
N THR A 130 2.72 -12.35 -7.79
CA THR A 130 2.18 -13.58 -7.20
C THR A 130 3.19 -14.74 -7.25
N LEU A 131 3.89 -14.90 -8.37
CA LEU A 131 4.88 -15.96 -8.57
C LEU A 131 6.04 -15.85 -7.58
N VAL A 132 6.53 -14.63 -7.31
CA VAL A 132 7.73 -14.40 -6.49
C VAL A 132 7.44 -14.02 -5.05
N ALA A 133 6.17 -13.78 -4.68
CA ALA A 133 5.77 -13.38 -3.35
C ALA A 133 6.20 -14.41 -2.29
N ARG A 134 6.75 -13.88 -1.19
CA ARG A 134 7.26 -14.70 -0.07
C ARG A 134 7.12 -13.98 1.26
N ASP A 135 6.90 -14.77 2.31
CA ASP A 135 6.85 -14.30 3.68
C ASP A 135 8.16 -14.60 4.39
N PRO A 136 8.70 -13.65 5.17
CA PRO A 136 9.86 -13.92 6.00
C PRO A 136 9.47 -14.86 7.15
N VAL A 137 10.32 -15.84 7.44
CA VAL A 137 10.14 -16.72 8.60
C VAL A 137 10.41 -15.90 9.86
N PRO A 138 9.42 -15.76 10.77
CA PRO A 138 9.60 -14.98 11.98
C PRO A 138 10.66 -15.60 12.89
N VAL A 139 11.50 -14.75 13.47
CA VAL A 139 12.62 -15.19 14.32
C VAL A 139 12.69 -14.35 15.59
N VAL A 140 13.11 -14.95 16.68
CA VAL A 140 13.29 -14.27 17.98
C VAL A 140 14.32 -13.15 17.84
N PRO A 141 14.01 -11.89 18.30
CA PRO A 141 14.98 -10.79 18.31
C PRO A 141 16.21 -11.07 19.15
N GLU A 142 17.28 -10.32 18.91
CA GLU A 142 18.40 -10.26 19.83
C GLU A 142 18.00 -9.59 21.14
N THR A 143 18.53 -10.09 22.23
CA THR A 143 18.35 -9.48 23.56
C THR A 143 19.31 -8.32 23.76
N GLY A 144 18.94 -7.35 24.60
CA GLY A 144 19.80 -6.24 24.97
C GLY A 144 19.91 -5.11 23.94
N THR A 145 19.19 -5.17 22.82
CA THR A 145 19.16 -4.10 21.83
C THR A 145 18.48 -2.85 22.37
N ARG A 146 18.97 -1.67 21.94
CA ARG A 146 18.49 -0.36 22.35
C ARG A 146 17.53 0.19 21.28
N VAL A 147 16.28 0.38 21.64
CA VAL A 147 15.22 0.77 20.70
C VAL A 147 14.55 2.07 21.14
N ALA A 148 14.41 3.01 20.21
CA ALA A 148 13.52 4.15 20.34
C ALA A 148 12.21 3.86 19.58
N PHE A 149 11.06 3.99 20.25
CA PHE A 149 9.77 3.95 19.58
C PHE A 149 9.26 5.37 19.39
N LEU A 150 9.04 5.78 18.14
CA LEU A 150 8.77 7.17 17.77
C LEU A 150 7.33 7.32 17.24
N THR A 151 6.67 8.40 17.65
CA THR A 151 5.50 8.93 16.96
C THR A 151 5.59 10.44 16.92
N SER A 152 5.04 11.07 15.89
CA SER A 152 5.05 12.54 15.76
C SER A 152 3.68 13.12 16.05
N PHE A 153 3.62 14.38 16.43
CA PHE A 153 2.38 15.08 16.72
C PHE A 153 2.44 16.53 16.23
N VAL A 154 1.35 16.98 15.59
CA VAL A 154 1.20 18.35 15.11
C VAL A 154 -0.01 18.97 15.81
N PRO A 155 0.17 19.80 16.85
CA PRO A 155 -0.92 20.45 17.55
C PRO A 155 -1.85 21.22 16.61
N GLY A 156 -3.16 21.13 16.87
CA GLY A 156 -4.19 21.77 16.07
C GLY A 156 -4.56 21.07 14.76
N LYS A 157 -3.79 20.06 14.34
CA LYS A 157 -4.13 19.19 13.19
C LYS A 157 -4.59 17.80 13.60
N GLU A 158 -4.12 17.33 14.74
CA GLU A 158 -4.41 16.01 15.27
C GLU A 158 -5.00 16.14 16.68
N PRO A 159 -6.03 15.36 17.04
CA PRO A 159 -6.58 15.37 18.40
C PRO A 159 -5.58 14.84 19.43
N LEU A 160 -5.45 15.52 20.59
CA LEU A 160 -4.57 15.08 21.68
C LEU A 160 -4.95 13.69 22.22
N GLU A 161 -6.23 13.37 22.23
CA GLU A 161 -6.72 12.05 22.64
C GLU A 161 -6.22 10.92 21.75
N MET A 162 -6.15 11.17 20.42
CA MET A 162 -5.64 10.20 19.44
C MET A 162 -4.19 9.81 19.76
N VAL A 163 -3.29 10.81 19.90
CA VAL A 163 -1.89 10.52 20.24
C VAL A 163 -1.76 9.90 21.63
N THR A 164 -2.59 10.31 22.58
CA THR A 164 -2.60 9.73 23.94
C THR A 164 -2.94 8.24 23.90
N ARG A 165 -3.89 7.82 23.07
CA ARG A 165 -4.24 6.41 22.83
C ARG A 165 -3.05 5.63 22.28
N THR A 166 -2.39 6.16 21.26
CA THR A 166 -1.19 5.57 20.64
C THR A 166 -0.04 5.45 21.64
N LEU A 167 0.23 6.49 22.44
CA LEU A 167 1.27 6.47 23.46
C LEU A 167 0.99 5.45 24.58
N ARG A 168 -0.28 5.34 25.04
CA ARG A 168 -0.68 4.31 26.03
C ARG A 168 -0.42 2.90 25.52
N ALA A 169 -0.58 2.65 24.24
CA ALA A 169 -0.24 1.36 23.62
C ALA A 169 1.28 1.19 23.49
N ALA A 170 1.98 2.23 23.07
CA ALA A 170 3.43 2.20 22.85
C ALA A 170 4.23 1.89 24.14
N VAL A 171 3.80 2.41 25.30
CA VAL A 171 4.46 2.08 26.58
C VAL A 171 4.22 0.64 27.05
N ARG A 172 3.30 -0.11 26.41
CA ARG A 172 3.03 -1.52 26.66
C ARG A 172 3.75 -2.47 25.71
N LEU A 173 4.56 -1.96 24.81
CA LEU A 173 5.33 -2.75 23.85
C LEU A 173 6.31 -3.68 24.59
N ARG A 174 6.36 -4.93 24.15
CA ARG A 174 7.27 -5.92 24.73
C ARG A 174 8.61 -5.88 24.02
N HIS A 175 9.66 -5.73 24.82
CA HIS A 175 11.04 -5.74 24.34
C HIS A 175 11.99 -6.29 25.40
N ARG A 176 12.99 -7.09 24.99
CA ARG A 176 14.02 -7.68 25.87
C ARG A 176 15.32 -6.87 25.83
N GLY A 177 15.23 -5.56 25.97
CA GLY A 177 16.35 -4.62 25.94
C GLY A 177 15.90 -3.23 26.40
N LEU A 178 16.66 -2.20 26.06
CA LEU A 178 16.29 -0.82 26.36
C LEU A 178 15.24 -0.34 25.39
N LEU A 179 14.07 0.08 25.92
CA LEU A 179 13.01 0.70 25.14
C LEU A 179 12.69 2.09 25.70
N HIS A 180 12.76 3.10 24.85
CA HIS A 180 12.26 4.43 25.16
C HIS A 180 11.20 4.85 24.14
N VAL A 181 10.04 5.25 24.63
CA VAL A 181 8.98 5.83 23.80
C VAL A 181 9.18 7.34 23.72
N TRP A 182 9.17 7.90 22.52
CA TRP A 182 9.35 9.30 22.24
C TRP A 182 8.17 9.88 21.49
N LEU A 183 7.74 11.06 21.90
CA LEU A 183 6.81 11.89 21.13
C LEU A 183 7.56 13.08 20.54
N LEU A 184 7.51 13.19 19.20
CA LEU A 184 8.13 14.28 18.44
C LEU A 184 7.08 15.37 18.21
N ASP A 185 7.04 16.38 19.10
CA ASP A 185 6.03 17.43 19.12
C ASP A 185 6.49 18.67 18.34
N GLU A 186 5.86 18.96 17.21
CA GLU A 186 6.14 20.16 16.40
C GLU A 186 5.71 21.46 17.09
N GLY A 187 4.78 21.39 18.04
CA GLY A 187 4.20 22.55 18.72
C GLY A 187 4.93 22.96 19.98
N ASP A 188 5.69 22.06 20.60
CA ASP A 188 6.22 22.23 21.97
C ASP A 188 5.13 22.56 22.98
N ASP A 189 3.98 21.87 22.90
CA ASP A 189 2.75 22.15 23.60
C ASP A 189 2.83 21.73 25.09
N PRO A 190 2.51 22.58 26.05
CA PRO A 190 2.51 22.23 27.48
C PRO A 190 1.57 21.07 27.83
N ALA A 191 0.39 20.96 27.20
CA ALA A 191 -0.55 19.87 27.43
C ALA A 191 0.01 18.53 26.92
N VAL A 192 0.76 18.56 25.83
CA VAL A 192 1.46 17.38 25.29
C VAL A 192 2.58 16.93 26.22
N LYS A 193 3.36 17.88 26.78
CA LYS A 193 4.40 17.59 27.77
C LYS A 193 3.83 16.94 29.03
N GLU A 194 2.69 17.41 29.51
CA GLU A 194 2.00 16.83 30.64
C GLU A 194 1.56 15.38 30.38
N VAL A 195 0.98 15.10 29.20
CA VAL A 195 0.62 13.74 28.79
C VAL A 195 1.85 12.85 28.74
N CYS A 196 2.96 13.32 28.16
CA CYS A 196 4.22 12.58 28.09
C CYS A 196 4.75 12.25 29.50
N ALA A 197 4.80 13.24 30.39
CA ALA A 197 5.27 13.06 31.76
C ALA A 197 4.42 12.02 32.52
N ARG A 198 3.09 12.11 32.42
CA ARG A 198 2.15 11.17 33.06
C ARG A 198 2.29 9.73 32.57
N LEU A 199 2.65 9.53 31.28
CA LEU A 199 2.78 8.20 30.66
C LEU A 199 4.23 7.67 30.72
N GLY A 200 5.20 8.43 31.24
CA GLY A 200 6.62 8.05 31.18
C GLY A 200 7.21 8.08 29.76
N VAL A 201 6.64 8.88 28.86
CA VAL A 201 7.08 9.07 27.49
C VAL A 201 8.07 10.23 27.41
N ARG A 202 9.12 10.07 26.64
CA ARG A 202 10.09 11.15 26.40
C ARG A 202 9.53 12.13 25.38
N HIS A 203 9.60 13.43 25.69
CA HIS A 203 9.18 14.50 24.82
C HIS A 203 10.39 15.08 24.07
N PHE A 204 10.23 15.32 22.77
CA PHE A 204 11.21 16.02 21.93
C PHE A 204 10.51 17.09 21.09
N SER A 205 11.08 18.28 21.05
CA SER A 205 10.64 19.33 20.12
C SER A 205 11.83 20.04 19.50
N ARG A 206 11.73 20.32 18.21
CA ARG A 206 12.71 21.14 17.47
C ARG A 206 12.31 22.61 17.37
N LYS A 207 11.19 23.01 17.97
CA LYS A 207 10.67 24.38 17.93
C LYS A 207 11.72 25.38 18.41
N GLY A 208 11.93 26.43 17.64
CA GLY A 208 12.90 27.50 17.98
C GLY A 208 14.37 27.15 17.69
N VAL A 209 14.71 25.95 17.28
CA VAL A 209 16.09 25.55 16.97
C VAL A 209 16.37 25.76 15.47
N ALA A 210 17.07 26.83 15.11
CA ALA A 210 17.28 27.25 13.73
C ALA A 210 17.91 26.15 12.84
N LYS A 211 18.91 25.40 13.33
CA LYS A 211 19.56 24.32 12.57
C LYS A 211 18.60 23.20 12.16
N TRP A 212 17.50 22.99 12.88
CA TRP A 212 16.50 21.96 12.62
C TRP A 212 15.22 22.47 11.96
N ASN A 213 15.18 23.78 11.61
CA ASN A 213 14.02 24.42 10.97
C ASN A 213 14.46 25.19 9.72
N GLN A 214 14.98 24.45 8.73
CA GLN A 214 15.47 24.96 7.47
C GLN A 214 14.36 25.09 6.41
N PRO A 215 14.50 25.93 5.38
CA PRO A 215 13.51 26.04 4.29
C PRO A 215 13.45 24.80 3.39
N SER A 216 14.54 24.01 3.33
CA SER A 216 14.65 22.78 2.52
C SER A 216 15.68 21.83 3.09
N GLY A 217 15.76 20.63 2.54
CA GLY A 217 16.76 19.62 2.92
C GLY A 217 16.37 18.78 4.14
N PRO A 218 17.32 18.04 4.72
CA PRO A 218 17.03 17.04 5.76
C PRO A 218 16.29 17.56 6.98
N HIS A 219 16.44 18.83 7.30
CA HIS A 219 15.82 19.51 8.45
C HIS A 219 14.74 20.52 8.04
N ARG A 220 14.05 20.24 6.93
CA ARG A 220 12.99 21.13 6.44
C ARG A 220 11.92 21.33 7.51
N ALA A 221 11.57 22.60 7.76
CA ALA A 221 10.55 23.00 8.72
C ALA A 221 9.16 22.46 8.33
N ARG A 222 8.33 22.16 9.32
CA ARG A 222 6.94 21.71 9.16
C ARG A 222 6.79 20.42 8.33
N THR A 223 7.78 19.51 8.42
CA THR A 223 7.75 18.23 7.75
C THR A 223 8.06 17.09 8.71
N LYS A 224 7.47 15.91 8.45
CA LYS A 224 7.71 14.70 9.25
C LYS A 224 9.19 14.31 9.22
N HIS A 225 9.79 14.22 8.02
CA HIS A 225 11.21 13.87 7.89
C HIS A 225 12.13 14.83 8.64
N GLY A 226 11.87 16.14 8.58
CA GLY A 226 12.68 17.12 9.29
C GLY A 226 12.61 16.98 10.82
N ASN A 227 11.44 16.61 11.36
CA ASN A 227 11.28 16.32 12.78
C ASN A 227 12.03 15.05 13.20
N TYR A 228 11.90 13.97 12.45
CA TYR A 228 12.61 12.73 12.70
C TYR A 228 14.13 12.90 12.57
N ASN A 229 14.61 13.66 11.58
CA ASN A 229 16.05 13.92 11.41
C ASN A 229 16.61 14.79 12.54
N ALA A 230 15.86 15.75 13.06
CA ALA A 230 16.25 16.52 14.22
C ALA A 230 16.39 15.64 15.47
N TRP A 231 15.46 14.69 15.68
CA TRP A 231 15.56 13.71 16.74
C TRP A 231 16.75 12.76 16.53
N LEU A 232 16.97 12.32 15.29
CA LEU A 232 18.10 11.43 14.91
C LEU A 232 19.45 12.07 15.23
N ASP A 233 19.60 13.39 14.95
CA ASP A 233 20.80 14.15 15.27
C ASP A 233 21.01 14.31 16.79
N ALA A 234 19.91 14.55 17.52
CA ALA A 234 19.98 14.84 18.96
C ALA A 234 20.18 13.58 19.81
N HIS A 235 19.56 12.46 19.41
CA HIS A 235 19.40 11.29 20.27
C HIS A 235 19.73 9.96 19.59
N GLY A 236 19.87 9.91 18.27
CA GLY A 236 20.02 8.67 17.51
C GLY A 236 21.17 7.76 17.94
N ASP A 237 22.30 8.34 18.41
CA ASP A 237 23.47 7.55 18.86
C ASP A 237 23.21 6.70 20.12
N GLY A 238 22.16 7.02 20.85
CA GLY A 238 21.73 6.25 22.02
C GLY A 238 21.06 4.91 21.69
N TYR A 239 20.77 4.62 20.41
CA TYR A 239 19.95 3.48 20.01
C TYR A 239 20.52 2.73 18.82
N ASP A 240 20.20 1.44 18.75
CA ASP A 240 20.57 0.57 17.62
C ASP A 240 19.51 0.66 16.51
N PHE A 241 18.24 0.77 16.93
CA PHE A 241 17.08 0.86 16.06
C PHE A 241 16.11 1.94 16.54
N PHE A 242 15.38 2.54 15.60
CA PHE A 242 14.08 3.09 15.94
C PHE A 242 12.96 2.28 15.29
N ALA A 243 11.79 2.30 15.90
CA ALA A 243 10.55 1.81 15.32
C ALA A 243 9.52 2.93 15.37
N SER A 244 8.63 3.02 14.40
CA SER A 244 7.68 4.13 14.37
C SER A 244 6.31 3.79 13.83
N VAL A 245 5.33 4.54 14.34
CA VAL A 245 3.96 4.58 13.82
C VAL A 245 3.51 6.03 13.70
N ASP A 246 2.54 6.28 12.81
CA ASP A 246 1.84 7.56 12.76
C ASP A 246 0.97 7.76 14.02
N THR A 247 0.60 8.99 14.29
CA THR A 247 -0.16 9.43 15.48
C THR A 247 -1.44 8.63 15.71
N ASP A 248 -2.09 8.22 14.64
CA ASP A 248 -3.35 7.48 14.61
C ASP A 248 -3.20 5.96 14.61
N HIS A 249 -1.97 5.46 14.54
CA HIS A 249 -1.69 4.02 14.51
C HIS A 249 -1.36 3.48 15.88
N VAL A 250 -2.26 2.66 16.44
CA VAL A 250 -2.09 2.04 17.74
C VAL A 250 -1.29 0.75 17.59
N PRO A 251 -0.05 0.69 18.14
CA PRO A 251 0.78 -0.49 18.03
C PRO A 251 0.28 -1.62 18.93
N LEU A 252 0.40 -2.87 18.47
CA LEU A 252 0.11 -4.06 19.24
C LEU A 252 1.31 -4.42 20.13
N PRO A 253 1.09 -5.05 21.32
CA PRO A 253 2.17 -5.31 22.27
C PRO A 253 3.34 -6.14 21.74
N ASN A 254 3.13 -6.97 20.69
CA ASN A 254 4.15 -7.80 20.05
C ASN A 254 4.88 -7.11 18.87
N TYR A 255 4.63 -5.85 18.63
CA TYR A 255 5.18 -5.10 17.50
C TYR A 255 6.70 -5.27 17.35
N LEU A 256 7.46 -4.98 18.42
CA LEU A 256 8.92 -5.06 18.39
C LEU A 256 9.41 -6.52 18.31
N GLU A 257 8.75 -7.44 18.99
CA GLU A 257 9.09 -8.87 18.94
C GLU A 257 8.99 -9.42 17.51
N ARG A 258 8.02 -8.92 16.73
CA ARG A 258 7.79 -9.37 15.35
C ARG A 258 8.64 -8.65 14.31
N MET A 259 9.16 -7.45 14.59
CA MET A 259 9.96 -6.68 13.63
C MET A 259 11.46 -6.86 13.82
N LEU A 260 11.93 -6.90 15.06
CA LEU A 260 13.37 -6.78 15.33
C LEU A 260 14.17 -8.05 15.04
N GLY A 261 13.52 -9.20 14.94
CA GLY A 261 14.22 -10.48 14.74
C GLY A 261 15.03 -10.53 13.45
N TRP A 262 14.55 -9.91 12.38
CA TRP A 262 15.24 -9.94 11.08
C TRP A 262 16.47 -9.04 11.01
N PHE A 263 16.66 -8.11 11.96
CA PHE A 263 17.91 -7.33 12.08
C PHE A 263 19.11 -8.15 12.56
N ARG A 264 18.92 -9.42 12.95
CA ARG A 264 20.02 -10.39 13.09
C ARG A 264 20.83 -10.55 11.82
N ASP A 265 20.20 -10.32 10.66
CA ASP A 265 20.88 -10.20 9.39
C ASP A 265 21.48 -8.78 9.29
N PRO A 266 22.83 -8.66 9.24
CA PRO A 266 23.49 -7.36 9.28
C PRO A 266 23.18 -6.45 8.10
N ASP A 267 22.71 -7.01 6.99
CA ASP A 267 22.38 -6.23 5.79
C ASP A 267 20.94 -5.70 5.79
N VAL A 268 20.13 -6.03 6.79
CA VAL A 268 18.77 -5.48 6.92
C VAL A 268 18.85 -4.06 7.46
N GLY A 269 18.48 -3.08 6.61
CA GLY A 269 18.43 -1.67 6.95
C GLY A 269 17.09 -1.26 7.56
N PHE A 270 15.99 -1.84 7.10
CA PHE A 270 14.65 -1.59 7.66
C PHE A 270 13.70 -2.78 7.49
N VAL A 271 12.70 -2.80 8.34
CA VAL A 271 11.59 -3.77 8.33
C VAL A 271 10.29 -3.00 8.34
N ILE A 272 9.30 -3.46 7.58
CA ILE A 272 7.98 -2.84 7.48
C ILE A 272 6.86 -3.87 7.63
N GLY A 273 5.73 -3.42 8.17
CA GLY A 273 4.48 -4.17 8.25
C GLY A 273 3.36 -3.51 7.43
N PRO A 274 2.19 -4.15 7.34
CA PRO A 274 1.04 -3.60 6.66
C PRO A 274 0.46 -2.40 7.42
N GLN A 275 -0.18 -1.51 6.67
CA GLN A 275 -1.08 -0.50 7.19
C GLN A 275 -2.50 -1.09 7.20
N VAL A 276 -3.17 -1.06 8.34
CA VAL A 276 -4.51 -1.61 8.55
C VAL A 276 -5.40 -0.56 9.20
N TYR A 277 -6.60 -0.38 8.69
CA TYR A 277 -7.55 0.63 9.17
C TYR A 277 -8.54 0.04 10.17
N GLY A 278 -8.56 0.56 11.41
CA GLY A 278 -9.46 0.12 12.48
C GLY A 278 -10.84 0.79 12.47
N ASN A 279 -10.98 1.95 11.81
CA ASN A 279 -12.25 2.68 11.64
C ASN A 279 -13.07 2.13 10.45
N TYR A 280 -13.31 0.84 10.45
CA TYR A 280 -13.90 0.09 9.33
C TYR A 280 -15.43 0.24 9.26
N ASP A 281 -15.93 1.49 9.32
CA ASP A 281 -17.36 1.79 9.44
C ASP A 281 -17.96 2.30 8.12
N THR A 282 -17.27 3.23 7.42
CA THR A 282 -17.78 3.83 6.19
C THR A 282 -17.47 2.99 4.94
N PHE A 283 -18.23 3.20 3.86
CA PHE A 283 -17.93 2.58 2.57
C PHE A 283 -16.55 2.99 2.07
N VAL A 284 -16.18 4.27 2.21
CA VAL A 284 -14.90 4.82 1.75
C VAL A 284 -13.74 4.13 2.44
N THR A 285 -13.79 4.00 3.77
CA THR A 285 -12.73 3.33 4.53
C THR A 285 -12.59 1.86 4.14
N LYS A 286 -13.72 1.13 4.01
CA LYS A 286 -13.74 -0.29 3.61
C LYS A 286 -13.13 -0.50 2.23
N ALA A 287 -13.52 0.34 1.27
CA ALA A 287 -13.06 0.24 -0.10
C ALA A 287 -11.59 0.70 -0.24
N ALA A 288 -11.16 1.72 0.52
CA ALA A 288 -9.76 2.17 0.58
C ALA A 288 -8.85 1.10 1.19
N GLU A 289 -9.29 0.43 2.26
CA GLU A 289 -8.58 -0.71 2.86
C GLU A 289 -8.40 -1.84 1.85
N SER A 290 -9.48 -2.24 1.18
CA SER A 290 -9.44 -3.28 0.15
C SER A 290 -8.51 -2.92 -1.02
N GLN A 291 -8.46 -1.65 -1.43
CA GLN A 291 -7.58 -1.15 -2.48
C GLN A 291 -6.10 -1.24 -2.08
N GLN A 292 -5.75 -0.66 -0.93
CA GLN A 292 -4.34 -0.59 -0.50
C GLN A 292 -3.77 -1.96 -0.15
N PHE A 293 -4.62 -2.91 0.24
CA PHE A 293 -4.16 -4.21 0.70
C PHE A 293 -3.51 -5.04 -0.41
N LEU A 294 -3.83 -4.80 -1.69
CA LEU A 294 -3.10 -5.38 -2.82
C LEU A 294 -1.60 -4.98 -2.77
N PHE A 295 -1.30 -3.71 -2.47
CA PHE A 295 0.06 -3.25 -2.32
C PHE A 295 0.75 -3.93 -1.14
N HIS A 296 0.14 -3.89 0.05
CA HIS A 296 0.72 -4.46 1.26
C HIS A 296 0.86 -5.98 1.17
N ALA A 297 -0.20 -6.68 0.80
CA ALA A 297 -0.21 -8.14 0.92
C ALA A 297 0.31 -8.90 -0.30
N LEU A 298 0.53 -8.26 -1.44
CA LEU A 298 1.09 -8.90 -2.62
C LEU A 298 2.38 -8.23 -3.09
N ILE A 299 2.34 -6.94 -3.41
CA ILE A 299 3.48 -6.24 -4.02
C ILE A 299 4.66 -6.16 -3.06
N GLN A 300 4.43 -5.84 -1.79
CA GLN A 300 5.47 -5.81 -0.76
C GLN A 300 6.06 -7.21 -0.49
N ARG A 301 5.23 -8.25 -0.49
CA ARG A 301 5.70 -9.64 -0.38
C ARG A 301 6.57 -10.06 -1.58
N ALA A 302 6.22 -9.61 -2.78
CA ALA A 302 7.05 -9.81 -3.97
C ALA A 302 8.42 -9.13 -3.82
N GLY A 303 8.46 -7.94 -3.23
CA GLY A 303 9.68 -7.21 -2.89
C GLY A 303 10.66 -8.01 -2.03
N ASN A 304 10.16 -8.88 -1.16
CA ASN A 304 10.99 -9.78 -0.35
C ASN A 304 11.90 -10.70 -1.19
N ARG A 305 11.49 -11.05 -2.42
CA ARG A 305 12.33 -11.85 -3.35
C ARG A 305 13.67 -11.18 -3.64
N TYR A 306 13.66 -9.86 -3.69
CA TYR A 306 14.79 -9.05 -4.09
C TYR A 306 15.47 -8.32 -2.91
N GLY A 307 14.97 -8.54 -1.68
CA GLY A 307 15.39 -7.76 -0.49
C GLY A 307 15.13 -6.26 -0.67
N GLY A 308 14.03 -5.93 -1.35
CA GLY A 308 13.67 -4.58 -1.77
C GLY A 308 12.20 -4.18 -1.52
N PRO A 309 11.49 -4.67 -0.47
CA PRO A 309 10.24 -4.04 -0.07
C PRO A 309 10.40 -2.53 0.09
N MET A 310 9.40 -1.76 -0.36
CA MET A 310 9.43 -0.31 -0.28
C MET A 310 9.23 0.15 1.17
N PHE A 311 9.99 1.14 1.61
CA PHE A 311 9.79 1.75 2.92
C PHE A 311 8.44 2.49 2.98
N VAL A 312 7.73 2.34 4.10
CA VAL A 312 6.43 2.98 4.37
C VAL A 312 6.55 3.78 5.66
N GLY A 313 5.93 4.97 5.68
CA GLY A 313 6.07 5.96 6.74
C GLY A 313 5.49 5.57 8.11
N THR A 314 4.78 4.44 8.20
CA THR A 314 4.21 3.90 9.43
C THR A 314 4.44 2.39 9.51
N SER A 315 4.25 1.78 10.68
CA SER A 315 4.47 0.34 10.90
C SER A 315 5.85 -0.11 10.44
N ASN A 316 6.90 0.58 10.86
CA ASN A 316 8.27 0.32 10.45
C ASN A 316 9.24 0.20 11.63
N ALA A 317 10.40 -0.41 11.36
CA ALA A 317 11.58 -0.37 12.21
C ALA A 317 12.83 -0.16 11.33
N VAL A 318 13.78 0.65 11.76
CA VAL A 318 14.93 1.10 10.97
C VAL A 318 16.22 0.96 11.78
N ARG A 319 17.27 0.44 11.14
CA ARG A 319 18.64 0.44 11.70
C ARG A 319 19.23 1.86 11.64
N ILE A 320 19.51 2.45 12.78
CA ILE A 320 19.95 3.86 12.89
C ILE A 320 21.25 4.09 12.13
N GLY A 321 22.21 3.17 12.21
CA GLY A 321 23.47 3.30 11.46
C GLY A 321 23.27 3.37 9.94
N ALA A 322 22.34 2.56 9.39
CA ALA A 322 22.01 2.59 7.97
C ALA A 322 21.35 3.91 7.57
N LEU A 323 20.44 4.42 8.41
CA LEU A 323 19.75 5.68 8.15
C LEU A 323 20.70 6.88 8.24
N LYS A 324 21.61 6.92 9.25
CA LYS A 324 22.62 7.97 9.36
C LYS A 324 23.58 7.98 8.17
N GLN A 325 23.92 6.81 7.62
CA GLN A 325 24.80 6.68 6.45
C GLN A 325 24.25 7.40 5.22
N ILE A 326 22.92 7.46 5.06
CA ILE A 326 22.24 8.16 3.95
C ILE A 326 21.84 9.61 4.29
N GLY A 327 22.19 10.10 5.49
CA GLY A 327 21.89 11.47 5.93
C GLY A 327 20.49 11.65 6.53
N GLY A 328 19.81 10.57 6.94
CA GLY A 328 18.48 10.61 7.54
C GLY A 328 17.34 10.33 6.55
N LEU A 329 16.12 10.67 6.93
CA LEU A 329 14.93 10.61 6.07
C LEU A 329 15.02 11.67 4.97
N TYR A 330 14.59 11.33 3.77
CA TYR A 330 14.76 12.17 2.57
C TYR A 330 13.73 13.30 2.48
N ASP A 331 14.14 14.47 1.96
CA ASP A 331 13.23 15.61 1.71
C ASP A 331 12.40 15.36 0.45
N SER A 332 11.25 14.74 0.64
CA SER A 332 10.26 14.44 -0.42
C SER A 332 8.84 14.48 0.14
N ILE A 333 7.84 14.62 -0.74
CA ILE A 333 6.41 14.48 -0.38
C ILE A 333 6.11 13.06 0.12
N THR A 334 6.78 12.05 -0.47
CA THR A 334 6.80 10.66 0.00
C THR A 334 8.20 10.36 0.51
N GLU A 335 8.52 10.92 1.69
CA GLU A 335 9.83 10.80 2.33
C GLU A 335 10.24 9.34 2.55
N ASP A 336 9.26 8.49 2.78
CA ASP A 336 9.40 7.05 3.01
C ASP A 336 9.92 6.33 1.75
N MET A 337 9.20 6.42 0.63
CA MET A 337 9.63 5.80 -0.63
C MET A 337 11.04 6.27 -1.02
N ALA A 338 11.28 7.57 -0.94
CA ALA A 338 12.55 8.18 -1.30
C ALA A 338 13.69 7.70 -0.40
N THR A 339 13.47 7.61 0.91
CA THR A 339 14.44 7.11 1.90
C THR A 339 14.77 5.63 1.66
N GLY A 340 13.75 4.78 1.46
CA GLY A 340 13.94 3.37 1.18
C GLY A 340 14.73 3.13 -0.10
N PHE A 341 14.45 3.91 -1.15
CA PHE A 341 15.17 3.85 -2.40
C PHE A 341 16.65 4.21 -2.23
N GLU A 342 16.95 5.29 -1.50
CA GLU A 342 18.32 5.73 -1.25
C GLU A 342 19.09 4.72 -0.40
N MET A 343 18.45 4.15 0.63
CA MET A 343 19.06 3.09 1.46
C MET A 343 19.41 1.86 0.61
N HIS A 344 18.55 1.41 -0.28
CA HIS A 344 18.81 0.25 -1.15
C HIS A 344 19.93 0.48 -2.17
N ARG A 345 20.23 1.74 -2.52
CA ARG A 345 21.36 2.11 -3.38
C ARG A 345 22.69 2.09 -2.65
N THR A 346 22.65 2.21 -1.34
CA THR A 346 23.83 2.34 -0.47
C THR A 346 24.36 0.98 -0.06
N THR A 347 25.68 0.87 0.11
CA THR A 347 26.36 -0.36 0.51
C THR A 347 26.58 -0.36 2.01
N ASN A 348 26.29 -1.47 2.68
CA ASN A 348 26.62 -1.68 4.08
C ASN A 348 28.16 -1.76 4.23
N PRO A 349 28.80 -0.86 4.98
CA PRO A 349 30.25 -0.82 5.10
C PRO A 349 30.83 -2.04 5.82
N ALA A 350 30.03 -2.70 6.67
CA ALA A 350 30.50 -3.86 7.43
C ALA A 350 30.57 -5.15 6.60
N THR A 351 29.75 -5.26 5.54
CA THR A 351 29.63 -6.51 4.75
C THR A 351 30.02 -6.34 3.29
N GLY A 352 30.12 -5.10 2.80
CA GLY A 352 30.32 -4.80 1.37
C GLY A 352 29.10 -5.06 0.50
N ARG A 353 27.94 -5.45 1.06
CA ARG A 353 26.71 -5.74 0.33
C ARG A 353 25.73 -4.57 0.38
N LYS A 354 24.82 -4.49 -0.59
CA LYS A 354 23.74 -3.47 -0.59
C LYS A 354 22.78 -3.71 0.57
N TRP A 355 22.35 -2.62 1.22
CA TRP A 355 21.29 -2.71 2.22
C TRP A 355 20.05 -3.36 1.62
N LYS A 356 19.32 -4.14 2.40
CA LYS A 356 18.06 -4.78 2.06
C LYS A 356 17.01 -4.48 3.11
N SER A 357 15.77 -4.72 2.73
CA SER A 357 14.62 -4.59 3.62
C SER A 357 13.82 -5.89 3.70
N VAL A 358 12.94 -5.96 4.69
CA VAL A 358 12.03 -7.08 4.92
C VAL A 358 10.62 -6.54 5.10
N TYR A 359 9.65 -7.15 4.44
CA TYR A 359 8.24 -6.91 4.68
C TYR A 359 7.63 -8.11 5.41
N THR A 360 6.96 -7.87 6.54
CA THR A 360 6.15 -8.87 7.25
C THR A 360 4.67 -8.65 6.96
N PRO A 361 3.88 -9.72 6.71
CA PRO A 361 2.43 -9.62 6.59
C PRO A 361 1.72 -9.52 7.95
N ASP A 362 2.45 -9.59 9.06
CA ASP A 362 1.86 -9.53 10.41
C ASP A 362 1.24 -8.16 10.66
N VAL A 363 0.01 -8.13 11.16
CA VAL A 363 -0.62 -6.91 11.64
C VAL A 363 0.03 -6.52 12.96
N LEU A 364 0.69 -5.37 12.98
CA LEU A 364 1.47 -4.90 14.12
C LEU A 364 0.97 -3.57 14.70
N ALA A 365 0.21 -2.82 13.91
CA ALA A 365 -0.47 -1.61 14.34
C ALA A 365 -1.76 -1.45 13.55
N VAL A 366 -2.75 -0.79 14.15
CA VAL A 366 -4.04 -0.49 13.53
C VAL A 366 -4.28 1.01 13.61
N GLY A 367 -4.50 1.61 12.45
CA GLY A 367 -4.65 3.06 12.28
C GLY A 367 -6.03 3.49 11.82
N GLU A 368 -6.14 4.75 11.39
CA GLU A 368 -7.36 5.30 10.84
C GLU A 368 -7.23 5.54 9.33
N GLY A 369 -8.18 5.02 8.57
CA GLY A 369 -8.32 5.27 7.14
C GLY A 369 -9.18 6.50 6.85
N PRO A 370 -9.22 6.95 5.59
CA PRO A 370 -10.06 8.07 5.17
C PRO A 370 -11.55 7.74 5.34
N ASN A 371 -12.30 8.62 5.98
CA ASN A 371 -13.75 8.45 6.18
C ASN A 371 -14.59 9.10 5.07
N ALA A 372 -14.01 10.07 4.35
CA ALA A 372 -14.67 10.84 3.31
C ALA A 372 -13.96 10.67 1.95
N TRP A 373 -14.69 10.89 0.86
CA TRP A 373 -14.13 10.89 -0.50
C TRP A 373 -13.08 11.97 -0.70
N THR A 374 -13.28 13.15 -0.13
CA THR A 374 -12.33 14.27 -0.17
C THR A 374 -10.99 13.86 0.44
N ASP A 375 -11.01 13.21 1.59
CA ASP A 375 -9.81 12.76 2.29
C ASP A 375 -9.12 11.62 1.53
N PHE A 376 -9.89 10.68 0.98
CA PHE A 376 -9.38 9.61 0.14
C PHE A 376 -8.68 10.15 -1.12
N PHE A 377 -9.34 11.01 -1.89
CA PHE A 377 -8.74 11.57 -3.11
C PHE A 377 -7.53 12.47 -2.81
N THR A 378 -7.53 13.19 -1.70
CA THR A 378 -6.37 13.97 -1.24
C THR A 378 -5.18 13.06 -0.91
N GLN A 379 -5.42 11.94 -0.27
CA GLN A 379 -4.40 10.92 0.02
C GLN A 379 -3.84 10.31 -1.29
N GLN A 380 -4.72 9.91 -2.23
CA GLN A 380 -4.31 9.36 -3.54
C GLN A 380 -3.52 10.37 -4.37
N LEU A 381 -3.94 11.65 -4.36
CA LEU A 381 -3.22 12.74 -5.03
C LEU A 381 -1.80 12.90 -4.45
N ARG A 382 -1.65 12.85 -3.14
CA ARG A 382 -0.35 12.97 -2.46
C ARG A 382 0.57 11.80 -2.79
N TRP A 383 0.06 10.56 -2.74
CA TRP A 383 0.85 9.37 -3.04
C TRP A 383 1.32 9.33 -4.50
N SER A 384 0.42 9.58 -5.43
CA SER A 384 0.78 9.65 -6.86
C SER A 384 1.77 10.78 -7.15
N ARG A 385 1.57 11.97 -6.57
CA ARG A 385 2.47 13.12 -6.73
C ARG A 385 3.88 12.82 -6.23
N GLY A 386 4.00 12.25 -5.03
CA GLY A 386 5.30 11.87 -4.46
C GLY A 386 6.01 10.81 -5.29
N THR A 387 5.26 9.84 -5.85
CA THR A 387 5.82 8.85 -6.78
C THR A 387 6.37 9.50 -8.05
N TYR A 388 5.62 10.42 -8.67
CA TYR A 388 6.11 11.14 -9.85
C TYR A 388 7.37 11.96 -9.56
N GLU A 389 7.44 12.63 -8.39
CA GLU A 389 8.64 13.35 -7.99
C GLU A 389 9.83 12.42 -7.77
N THR A 390 9.62 11.26 -7.16
CA THR A 390 10.67 10.24 -6.98
C THR A 390 11.18 9.72 -8.33
N ILE A 391 10.29 9.49 -9.31
CA ILE A 391 10.66 9.10 -10.66
C ILE A 391 11.54 10.17 -11.31
N LEU A 392 11.11 11.42 -11.26
CA LEU A 392 11.80 12.53 -11.91
C LEU A 392 13.14 12.87 -11.26
N LYS A 393 13.25 12.78 -9.92
CA LYS A 393 14.44 13.25 -9.17
C LYS A 393 15.44 12.15 -8.84
N GLN A 394 15.00 10.90 -8.63
CA GLN A 394 15.84 9.86 -8.01
C GLN A 394 15.96 8.57 -8.82
N TYR A 395 14.89 8.12 -9.48
CA TYR A 395 14.83 6.81 -10.12
C TYR A 395 15.99 6.57 -11.10
N TRP A 396 16.34 7.55 -11.91
CA TRP A 396 17.43 7.45 -12.89
C TRP A 396 18.80 7.20 -12.28
N LYS A 397 19.02 7.69 -11.05
CA LYS A 397 20.23 7.37 -10.28
C LYS A 397 20.27 5.88 -9.88
N GLY A 398 19.09 5.31 -9.65
CA GLY A 398 18.93 3.89 -9.31
C GLY A 398 19.27 2.94 -10.45
N VAL A 399 19.01 3.34 -11.70
CA VAL A 399 19.27 2.51 -12.89
C VAL A 399 20.73 2.01 -12.92
N PHE A 400 21.68 2.83 -12.47
CA PHE A 400 23.11 2.51 -12.47
C PHE A 400 23.65 2.02 -11.13
N THR A 401 22.88 2.05 -10.05
CA THR A 401 23.38 1.80 -8.69
C THR A 401 22.65 0.70 -7.94
N LEU A 402 21.42 0.38 -8.34
CA LEU A 402 20.66 -0.73 -7.75
C LEU A 402 21.04 -2.07 -8.41
N PRO A 403 21.03 -3.17 -7.63
CA PRO A 403 21.05 -4.51 -8.22
C PRO A 403 19.87 -4.71 -9.16
N PRO A 404 20.02 -5.45 -10.29
CA PRO A 404 18.98 -5.57 -11.33
C PRO A 404 17.62 -6.02 -10.78
N GLY A 405 17.59 -6.99 -9.85
CA GLY A 405 16.33 -7.45 -9.25
C GLY A 405 15.62 -6.39 -8.41
N LYS A 406 16.38 -5.56 -7.68
CA LYS A 406 15.81 -4.44 -6.93
C LYS A 406 15.31 -3.34 -7.86
N LEU A 407 16.07 -3.03 -8.89
CA LEU A 407 15.66 -2.04 -9.91
C LEU A 407 14.35 -2.48 -10.57
N PHE A 408 14.27 -3.75 -10.99
CA PHE A 408 13.05 -4.32 -11.56
C PHE A 408 11.86 -4.21 -10.60
N ASN A 409 12.05 -4.59 -9.33
CA ASN A 409 11.00 -4.49 -8.32
C ASN A 409 10.52 -3.04 -8.13
N TYR A 410 11.44 -2.07 -8.03
CA TYR A 410 11.08 -0.65 -7.95
C TYR A 410 10.35 -0.17 -9.20
N THR A 411 10.81 -0.57 -10.40
CA THR A 411 10.13 -0.23 -11.66
C THR A 411 8.68 -0.68 -11.64
N MET A 412 8.44 -1.95 -11.25
CA MET A 412 7.08 -2.49 -11.18
C MET A 412 6.19 -1.76 -10.16
N MET A 413 6.75 -1.28 -9.06
CA MET A 413 5.99 -0.52 -8.06
C MET A 413 5.68 0.92 -8.51
N ILE A 414 6.69 1.65 -8.99
CA ILE A 414 6.53 3.07 -9.29
C ILE A 414 5.74 3.34 -10.58
N ILE A 415 5.70 2.38 -11.51
CA ILE A 415 5.02 2.53 -12.79
C ILE A 415 3.48 2.50 -12.66
N PHE A 416 2.94 2.03 -11.54
CA PHE A 416 1.49 1.88 -11.31
C PHE A 416 0.72 3.19 -11.53
N TYR A 417 1.14 4.28 -10.87
CA TYR A 417 0.47 5.58 -11.01
C TYR A 417 0.63 6.20 -12.40
N PRO A 418 1.84 6.24 -13.01
CA PRO A 418 2.00 6.72 -14.38
C PRO A 418 1.17 5.96 -15.40
N MET A 419 1.15 4.61 -15.32
CA MET A 419 0.36 3.79 -16.24
C MET A 419 -1.13 4.05 -16.09
N SER A 420 -1.63 4.11 -14.86
CA SER A 420 -3.05 4.41 -14.61
C SER A 420 -3.44 5.79 -15.10
N ALA A 421 -2.60 6.80 -14.87
CA ALA A 421 -2.81 8.17 -15.33
C ALA A 421 -2.82 8.28 -16.85
N LEU A 422 -1.79 7.72 -17.51
CA LEU A 422 -1.64 7.76 -18.97
C LEU A 422 -2.76 6.98 -19.63
N ASN A 423 -3.12 5.79 -19.14
CA ASN A 423 -4.26 5.04 -19.67
C ASN A 423 -5.55 5.85 -19.65
N TRP A 424 -5.80 6.58 -18.56
CA TRP A 424 -7.03 7.39 -18.46
C TRP A 424 -7.02 8.59 -19.41
N ILE A 425 -5.88 9.27 -19.52
CA ILE A 425 -5.70 10.39 -20.47
C ILE A 425 -5.85 9.90 -21.91
N LEU A 426 -5.17 8.80 -22.27
CA LEU A 426 -5.20 8.24 -23.63
C LEU A 426 -6.59 7.70 -23.97
N ALA A 427 -7.31 7.10 -23.02
CA ALA A 427 -8.69 6.64 -23.20
C ALA A 427 -9.63 7.83 -23.51
N ALA A 428 -9.52 8.92 -22.74
CA ALA A 428 -10.29 10.14 -23.00
C ALA A 428 -9.95 10.76 -24.36
N LEU A 429 -8.66 10.84 -24.70
CA LEU A 429 -8.17 11.31 -25.99
C LEU A 429 -8.73 10.44 -27.14
N SER A 430 -8.62 9.11 -27.01
CA SER A 430 -9.11 8.18 -28.04
C SER A 430 -10.63 8.30 -28.24
N CYS A 431 -11.42 8.45 -27.17
CA CYS A 431 -12.85 8.69 -27.30
C CYS A 431 -13.14 10.03 -28.01
N ALA A 432 -12.43 11.10 -27.68
CA ALA A 432 -12.62 12.42 -28.30
C ALA A 432 -12.22 12.40 -29.79
N LEU A 433 -11.09 11.78 -30.13
CA LEU A 433 -10.62 11.70 -31.51
C LEU A 433 -11.53 10.84 -32.39
N PHE A 434 -11.89 9.65 -31.92
CA PHE A 434 -12.73 8.74 -32.69
C PHE A 434 -14.16 9.24 -32.82
N LEU A 435 -14.85 9.39 -31.67
CA LEU A 435 -16.27 9.73 -31.66
C LEU A 435 -16.52 11.18 -32.06
N GLY A 436 -15.61 12.10 -31.75
CA GLY A 436 -15.76 13.52 -32.08
C GLY A 436 -15.29 13.88 -33.48
N LEU A 437 -14.15 13.34 -33.93
CA LEU A 437 -13.52 13.74 -35.18
C LEU A 437 -13.50 12.64 -36.25
N GLY A 438 -13.93 11.42 -35.95
CA GLY A 438 -13.90 10.27 -36.86
C GLY A 438 -12.51 9.69 -37.11
N ALA A 439 -11.50 10.07 -36.32
CA ALA A 439 -10.17 9.49 -36.44
C ALA A 439 -10.18 8.01 -36.03
N SER A 440 -9.47 7.16 -36.78
CA SER A 440 -9.43 5.71 -36.57
C SER A 440 -8.02 5.19 -36.74
N GLY A 441 -7.38 4.81 -35.66
CA GLY A 441 -6.02 4.26 -35.70
C GLY A 441 -5.94 2.80 -36.16
N VAL A 442 -7.05 2.06 -36.01
CA VAL A 442 -7.13 0.64 -36.37
C VAL A 442 -8.48 0.33 -37.04
N ASN A 443 -8.43 -0.54 -38.04
CA ASN A 443 -9.59 -1.09 -38.74
C ASN A 443 -9.67 -2.58 -38.43
N ILE A 444 -10.45 -2.96 -37.42
CA ILE A 444 -10.55 -4.32 -36.90
C ILE A 444 -12.00 -4.77 -36.83
N ASP A 445 -12.22 -6.08 -36.93
CA ASP A 445 -13.55 -6.67 -36.69
C ASP A 445 -13.93 -6.49 -35.21
N PRO A 446 -15.06 -5.79 -34.90
CA PRO A 446 -15.50 -5.52 -33.56
C PRO A 446 -15.76 -6.79 -32.74
N THR A 447 -16.23 -7.88 -33.39
CA THR A 447 -16.58 -9.13 -32.74
C THR A 447 -15.30 -9.85 -32.29
N VAL A 448 -14.29 -9.92 -33.15
CA VAL A 448 -12.99 -10.51 -32.82
C VAL A 448 -12.32 -9.73 -31.71
N TRP A 449 -12.33 -8.39 -31.80
CA TRP A 449 -11.77 -7.54 -30.75
C TRP A 449 -12.49 -7.77 -29.42
N LEU A 450 -13.83 -7.77 -29.41
CA LEU A 450 -14.61 -7.94 -28.17
C LEU A 450 -14.38 -9.33 -27.55
N MET A 451 -14.23 -10.37 -28.37
CA MET A 451 -13.87 -11.72 -27.90
C MET A 451 -12.48 -11.73 -27.24
N LEU A 452 -11.47 -11.19 -27.89
CA LEU A 452 -10.10 -11.18 -27.36
C LEU A 452 -10.01 -10.30 -26.12
N TYR A 453 -10.53 -9.07 -26.18
CA TYR A 453 -10.53 -8.13 -25.07
C TYR A 453 -11.35 -8.64 -23.89
N GLY A 454 -12.53 -9.19 -24.13
CA GLY A 454 -13.42 -9.75 -23.09
C GLY A 454 -12.76 -10.91 -22.36
N ASN A 455 -12.15 -11.86 -23.08
CA ASN A 455 -11.45 -12.99 -22.48
C ASN A 455 -10.20 -12.56 -21.72
N ALA A 456 -9.40 -11.63 -22.28
CA ALA A 456 -8.22 -11.08 -21.60
C ALA A 456 -8.60 -10.35 -20.30
N SER A 457 -9.69 -9.57 -20.33
CA SER A 457 -10.22 -8.87 -19.16
C SER A 457 -10.79 -9.82 -18.12
N ALA A 458 -11.50 -10.86 -18.54
CA ALA A 458 -12.02 -11.91 -17.65
C ALA A 458 -10.88 -12.66 -16.92
N LEU A 459 -9.80 -13.00 -17.63
CA LEU A 459 -8.63 -13.62 -17.03
C LEU A 459 -7.88 -12.66 -16.09
N GLN A 460 -7.78 -11.38 -16.44
CA GLN A 460 -7.19 -10.35 -15.56
C GLN A 460 -7.99 -10.20 -14.26
N ILE A 461 -9.32 -10.09 -14.35
CA ILE A 461 -10.21 -10.05 -13.19
C ILE A 461 -10.12 -11.36 -12.41
N GLY A 462 -10.12 -12.50 -13.09
CA GLY A 462 -9.96 -13.82 -12.50
C GLY A 462 -8.65 -13.96 -11.71
N LEU A 463 -7.54 -13.47 -12.25
CA LEU A 463 -6.25 -13.41 -11.56
C LEU A 463 -6.31 -12.53 -10.32
N TYR A 464 -6.93 -11.36 -10.42
CA TYR A 464 -7.13 -10.46 -9.27
C TYR A 464 -7.95 -11.12 -8.16
N VAL A 465 -9.11 -11.68 -8.50
CA VAL A 465 -9.99 -12.36 -7.53
C VAL A 465 -9.30 -13.59 -6.94
N TRP A 466 -8.57 -14.34 -7.74
CA TRP A 466 -7.82 -15.50 -7.24
C TRP A 466 -6.72 -15.08 -6.25
N ASN A 467 -6.03 -13.95 -6.51
CA ASN A 467 -5.02 -13.40 -5.62
C ASN A 467 -5.60 -12.92 -4.28
N ARG A 468 -6.90 -12.61 -4.20
CA ARG A 468 -7.55 -12.15 -2.96
C ARG A 468 -7.42 -13.13 -1.81
N ARG A 469 -7.31 -14.44 -2.06
CA ARG A 469 -7.04 -15.43 -1.00
C ARG A 469 -5.76 -15.16 -0.21
N HIS A 470 -4.80 -14.44 -0.80
CA HIS A 470 -3.51 -14.11 -0.21
C HIS A 470 -3.40 -12.66 0.28
N ASN A 471 -4.36 -11.81 -0.09
CA ASN A 471 -4.27 -10.38 0.14
C ASN A 471 -5.56 -9.74 0.68
N VAL A 472 -6.34 -10.50 1.42
CA VAL A 472 -7.52 -9.98 2.12
C VAL A 472 -7.08 -9.27 3.39
N SER A 473 -7.61 -8.06 3.63
CA SER A 473 -7.43 -7.35 4.89
C SER A 473 -8.05 -8.17 6.04
N PRO A 474 -7.49 -8.12 7.25
CA PRO A 474 -8.09 -8.78 8.43
C PRO A 474 -9.52 -8.34 8.72
N HIS A 475 -9.95 -7.18 8.22
CA HIS A 475 -11.30 -6.63 8.41
C HIS A 475 -12.29 -7.00 7.30
N GLU A 476 -11.81 -7.52 6.16
CA GLU A 476 -12.69 -7.97 5.10
C GLU A 476 -13.24 -9.37 5.40
N PRO A 477 -14.48 -9.66 5.00
CA PRO A 477 -15.05 -11.00 5.10
C PRO A 477 -14.17 -12.03 4.38
N GLU A 478 -14.04 -13.21 4.95
CA GLU A 478 -13.37 -14.34 4.30
C GLU A 478 -14.04 -14.63 2.95
N GLY A 479 -13.25 -14.83 1.90
CA GLY A 479 -13.76 -15.04 0.54
C GLY A 479 -14.14 -13.76 -0.21
N SER A 480 -13.87 -12.57 0.33
CA SER A 480 -14.08 -11.30 -0.36
C SER A 480 -13.37 -11.30 -1.72
N GLY A 481 -14.11 -11.00 -2.80
CA GLY A 481 -13.55 -10.82 -4.15
C GLY A 481 -12.77 -9.51 -4.33
N GLY A 482 -12.81 -8.60 -3.35
CA GLY A 482 -12.14 -7.31 -3.39
C GLY A 482 -12.65 -6.37 -4.49
N VAL A 483 -13.90 -6.55 -4.94
CA VAL A 483 -14.50 -5.75 -6.01
C VAL A 483 -14.49 -4.25 -5.66
N ALA A 484 -14.77 -3.90 -4.40
CA ALA A 484 -14.72 -2.52 -3.94
C ALA A 484 -13.30 -1.92 -4.10
N GLY A 485 -12.25 -2.66 -3.74
CA GLY A 485 -10.86 -2.22 -3.91
C GLY A 485 -10.46 -2.08 -5.38
N MET A 486 -10.90 -3.00 -6.25
CA MET A 486 -10.68 -2.91 -7.69
C MET A 486 -11.37 -1.68 -8.29
N MET A 487 -12.62 -1.42 -7.89
CA MET A 487 -13.34 -0.22 -8.30
C MET A 487 -12.65 1.05 -7.80
N MET A 488 -12.23 1.10 -6.54
CA MET A 488 -11.50 2.25 -5.98
C MET A 488 -10.21 2.55 -6.76
N SER A 489 -9.50 1.52 -7.23
CA SER A 489 -8.33 1.71 -8.09
C SER A 489 -8.69 2.33 -9.43
N ALA A 490 -9.76 1.85 -10.08
CA ALA A 490 -10.21 2.34 -11.38
C ALA A 490 -10.72 3.79 -11.29
N LEU A 491 -11.57 4.10 -10.31
CA LEU A 491 -12.16 5.43 -10.14
C LEU A 491 -11.16 6.48 -9.62
N SER A 492 -9.99 6.06 -9.15
CA SER A 492 -8.90 6.97 -8.77
C SER A 492 -8.06 7.44 -9.97
N ALA A 493 -8.17 6.79 -11.13
CA ALA A 493 -7.39 7.13 -12.32
C ALA A 493 -7.52 8.61 -12.77
N PRO A 494 -8.69 9.27 -12.73
CA PRO A 494 -8.82 10.71 -12.94
C PRO A 494 -7.93 11.55 -12.03
N VAL A 495 -7.82 11.17 -10.75
CA VAL A 495 -6.99 11.86 -9.75
C VAL A 495 -5.50 11.68 -10.08
N TYR A 496 -5.11 10.49 -10.50
CA TYR A 496 -3.71 10.21 -10.93
C TYR A 496 -3.35 10.99 -12.19
N ALA A 497 -4.28 11.10 -13.16
CA ALA A 497 -4.10 11.89 -14.36
C ALA A 497 -3.85 13.38 -14.04
N ARG A 498 -4.67 13.96 -13.17
CA ARG A 498 -4.47 15.32 -12.66
C ARG A 498 -3.10 15.46 -11.98
N SER A 499 -2.76 14.52 -11.09
CA SER A 499 -1.49 14.54 -10.35
C SER A 499 -0.28 14.50 -11.29
N LEU A 500 -0.36 13.73 -12.39
CA LEU A 500 0.67 13.66 -13.42
C LEU A 500 0.84 15.01 -14.11
N LEU A 501 -0.27 15.63 -14.55
CA LEU A 501 -0.24 16.96 -15.17
C LEU A 501 0.35 18.02 -14.23
N ASP A 502 -0.06 18.02 -12.96
CA ASP A 502 0.48 18.93 -11.95
C ASP A 502 1.99 18.69 -11.72
N ALA A 503 2.47 17.42 -11.83
CA ALA A 503 3.90 17.09 -11.74
C ALA A 503 4.69 17.60 -12.92
N VAL A 504 4.20 17.36 -14.15
CA VAL A 504 4.85 17.80 -15.40
C VAL A 504 4.90 19.32 -15.47
N LEU A 505 3.82 19.99 -15.08
CA LEU A 505 3.72 21.45 -15.03
C LEU A 505 4.46 22.08 -13.84
N ARG A 506 5.12 21.27 -13.01
CA ARG A 506 5.88 21.69 -11.80
C ARG A 506 5.07 22.57 -10.86
N ARG A 507 3.74 22.36 -10.79
CA ARG A 507 2.90 23.10 -9.86
C ARG A 507 3.26 22.69 -8.43
N GLU A 508 3.48 23.67 -7.56
CA GLU A 508 3.75 23.40 -6.15
C GLU A 508 2.50 22.79 -5.50
N SER A 509 2.65 21.66 -4.84
CA SER A 509 1.63 21.09 -3.96
C SER A 509 2.15 21.12 -2.53
N GLY A 510 1.49 21.86 -1.65
CA GLY A 510 1.78 21.86 -0.22
C GLY A 510 1.50 20.46 0.39
N PHE A 511 2.23 20.11 1.43
CA PHE A 511 1.93 18.93 2.21
C PHE A 511 0.60 19.13 2.95
N VAL A 512 -0.44 18.40 2.59
CA VAL A 512 -1.75 18.40 3.24
C VAL A 512 -1.83 17.16 4.12
N VAL A 513 -1.96 17.36 5.44
CA VAL A 513 -2.27 16.27 6.38
C VAL A 513 -3.71 15.87 6.14
N THR A 514 -3.95 14.58 5.93
CA THR A 514 -5.32 14.04 5.85
C THR A 514 -5.98 14.18 7.21
N PRO A 515 -7.15 14.86 7.32
CA PRO A 515 -7.88 14.96 8.57
C PRO A 515 -8.26 13.58 9.09
N LYS A 516 -8.30 13.43 10.42
CA LYS A 516 -8.53 12.14 11.10
C LYS A 516 -9.56 12.28 12.21
N GLY A 517 -10.16 11.17 12.61
CA GLY A 517 -11.20 11.15 13.63
C GLY A 517 -12.47 11.86 13.15
N ASP A 518 -13.07 12.65 14.05
CA ASP A 518 -14.32 13.38 13.79
C ASP A 518 -14.12 14.64 12.91
N SER A 519 -12.87 14.93 12.47
CA SER A 519 -12.53 16.07 11.62
C SER A 519 -12.49 15.76 10.13
N ALA A 520 -13.17 14.71 9.68
CA ALA A 520 -13.28 14.35 8.25
C ALA A 520 -13.75 15.55 7.40
N SER A 521 -13.12 15.71 6.23
CA SER A 521 -13.48 16.80 5.32
C SER A 521 -14.89 16.61 4.76
N PRO A 522 -15.71 17.65 4.66
CA PRO A 522 -17.05 17.53 4.07
C PRO A 522 -16.95 17.22 2.57
N ASP A 523 -17.68 16.22 2.13
CA ASP A 523 -17.83 15.92 0.71
C ASP A 523 -18.85 16.85 0.04
N THR A 524 -18.47 17.41 -1.10
CA THR A 524 -19.34 18.27 -1.92
C THR A 524 -19.41 17.79 -3.36
N LEU A 525 -20.57 17.94 -3.99
CA LEU A 525 -20.84 17.42 -5.34
C LEU A 525 -19.81 17.92 -6.38
N PHE A 526 -19.47 19.20 -6.36
CA PHE A 526 -18.56 19.79 -7.35
C PHE A 526 -17.12 19.92 -6.83
N GLY A 527 -16.92 20.17 -5.55
CA GLY A 527 -15.59 20.35 -4.98
C GLY A 527 -14.79 19.05 -4.92
N THR A 528 -15.37 18.02 -4.31
CA THR A 528 -14.75 16.69 -4.14
C THR A 528 -14.52 16.01 -5.49
N PHE A 529 -15.53 16.06 -6.38
CA PHE A 529 -15.52 15.31 -7.65
C PHE A 529 -15.17 16.16 -8.87
N ARG A 530 -14.55 17.33 -8.71
CA ARG A 530 -14.27 18.26 -9.83
C ARG A 530 -13.51 17.61 -11.00
N VAL A 531 -12.55 16.72 -10.71
CA VAL A 531 -11.78 16.03 -11.75
C VAL A 531 -12.63 14.99 -12.45
N HIS A 532 -13.50 14.31 -11.71
CA HIS A 532 -14.45 13.35 -12.28
C HIS A 532 -15.44 14.05 -13.20
N TRP A 533 -15.98 15.21 -12.82
CA TRP A 533 -16.85 16.01 -13.66
C TRP A 533 -16.22 16.41 -14.99
N PHE A 534 -14.92 16.74 -14.99
CA PHE A 534 -14.19 17.02 -16.23
C PHE A 534 -14.21 15.81 -17.17
N PHE A 535 -13.85 14.62 -16.69
CA PHE A 535 -13.85 13.41 -17.51
C PHE A 535 -15.26 12.93 -17.87
N ILE A 536 -16.27 13.12 -17.02
CA ILE A 536 -17.68 12.89 -17.35
C ILE A 536 -18.07 13.74 -18.56
N ALA A 537 -17.73 15.03 -18.55
CA ALA A 537 -18.02 15.93 -19.69
C ALA A 537 -17.31 15.47 -20.97
N VAL A 538 -16.04 15.03 -20.89
CA VAL A 538 -15.30 14.52 -22.06
C VAL A 538 -15.98 13.24 -22.60
N PHE A 539 -16.25 12.24 -21.79
CA PHE A 539 -16.82 10.97 -22.27
C PHE A 539 -18.28 11.13 -22.74
N ALA A 540 -19.11 11.89 -22.01
CA ALA A 540 -20.48 12.17 -22.42
C ALA A 540 -20.54 13.01 -23.70
N GLY A 541 -19.70 14.04 -23.82
CA GLY A 541 -19.57 14.83 -25.02
C GLY A 541 -19.10 14.00 -26.24
N SER A 542 -18.11 13.14 -26.05
CA SER A 542 -17.64 12.21 -27.09
C SER A 542 -18.76 11.25 -27.53
N LEU A 543 -19.50 10.64 -26.58
CA LEU A 543 -20.65 9.77 -26.91
C LEU A 543 -21.70 10.52 -27.72
N THR A 544 -22.09 11.72 -27.28
CA THR A 544 -23.07 12.55 -27.96
C THR A 544 -22.58 12.86 -29.38
N ALA A 545 -21.34 13.30 -29.55
CA ALA A 545 -20.75 13.59 -30.86
C ALA A 545 -20.73 12.34 -31.75
N GLY A 546 -20.30 11.18 -31.25
CA GLY A 546 -20.27 9.94 -32.02
C GLY A 546 -21.62 9.50 -32.53
N LEU A 547 -22.69 9.67 -31.73
CA LEU A 547 -24.07 9.35 -32.11
C LEU A 547 -24.66 10.35 -33.08
N THR A 548 -24.31 11.66 -32.97
CA THR A 548 -24.90 12.71 -33.81
C THR A 548 -24.13 12.91 -35.13
N LEU A 549 -22.79 12.68 -35.15
CA LEU A 549 -21.98 12.85 -36.32
C LEU A 549 -21.81 11.58 -37.16
N GLY A 550 -22.38 10.45 -36.72
CA GLY A 550 -22.29 9.17 -37.43
C GLY A 550 -20.97 8.42 -37.23
N HIS A 551 -20.16 8.81 -36.28
CA HIS A 551 -18.90 8.11 -35.93
C HIS A 551 -19.09 6.97 -34.92
N GLY A 552 -20.31 6.51 -34.73
CA GLY A 552 -20.73 5.55 -33.70
C GLY A 552 -20.28 4.11 -33.98
N HIS A 553 -19.04 3.76 -33.72
CA HIS A 553 -18.58 2.37 -33.76
C HIS A 553 -18.91 1.66 -32.43
N PRO A 554 -19.51 0.44 -32.44
CA PRO A 554 -19.99 -0.25 -31.23
C PRO A 554 -18.93 -0.43 -30.14
N ALA A 555 -17.69 -0.77 -30.51
CA ALA A 555 -16.60 -0.95 -29.55
C ALA A 555 -16.26 0.37 -28.85
N MET A 556 -16.20 1.48 -29.57
CA MET A 556 -15.88 2.79 -28.98
C MET A 556 -17.01 3.36 -28.16
N ILE A 557 -18.27 3.15 -28.56
CA ILE A 557 -19.45 3.49 -27.76
C ILE A 557 -19.44 2.71 -26.45
N THR A 558 -19.22 1.39 -26.52
CA THR A 558 -19.16 0.53 -25.32
C THR A 558 -18.04 0.98 -24.37
N TRP A 559 -16.86 1.26 -24.92
CA TRP A 559 -15.72 1.72 -24.13
C TRP A 559 -15.97 3.08 -23.47
N ALA A 560 -16.48 4.06 -24.23
CA ALA A 560 -16.79 5.39 -23.72
C ALA A 560 -17.91 5.35 -22.66
N ALA A 561 -18.93 4.51 -22.85
CA ALA A 561 -20.00 4.30 -21.88
C ALA A 561 -19.48 3.67 -20.58
N LEU A 562 -18.58 2.67 -20.67
CA LEU A 562 -17.93 2.06 -19.52
C LEU A 562 -17.06 3.07 -18.78
N ALA A 563 -16.25 3.87 -19.49
CA ALA A 563 -15.42 4.91 -18.91
C ALA A 563 -16.26 6.00 -18.22
N LEU A 564 -17.38 6.39 -18.84
CA LEU A 564 -18.35 7.31 -18.24
C LEU A 564 -18.94 6.73 -16.95
N LEU A 565 -19.34 5.47 -16.93
CA LEU A 565 -19.89 4.79 -15.76
C LEU A 565 -18.83 4.72 -14.63
N ILE A 566 -17.61 4.32 -14.94
CA ILE A 566 -16.50 4.28 -13.96
C ILE A 566 -16.27 5.67 -13.37
N THR A 567 -16.25 6.70 -14.21
CA THR A 567 -15.99 8.08 -13.76
C THR A 567 -17.14 8.64 -12.92
N ALA A 568 -18.40 8.31 -13.25
CA ALA A 568 -19.57 8.74 -12.50
C ALA A 568 -19.80 7.94 -11.20
N SER A 569 -19.27 6.72 -11.11
CA SER A 569 -19.54 5.79 -10.01
C SER A 569 -19.26 6.36 -8.60
N PRO A 570 -18.18 7.12 -8.32
CA PRO A 570 -17.97 7.66 -6.98
C PRO A 570 -19.04 8.68 -6.58
N ILE A 571 -19.55 9.47 -7.53
CA ILE A 571 -20.64 10.42 -7.30
C ILE A 571 -21.94 9.68 -6.99
N LEU A 572 -22.23 8.61 -7.75
CA LEU A 572 -23.43 7.77 -7.56
C LEU A 572 -23.39 7.06 -6.20
N VAL A 573 -22.24 6.47 -5.84
CA VAL A 573 -22.05 5.81 -4.54
C VAL A 573 -22.17 6.81 -3.40
N TRP A 574 -21.51 7.96 -3.51
CA TRP A 574 -21.61 9.03 -2.51
C TRP A 574 -23.07 9.46 -2.31
N ARG A 575 -23.80 9.70 -3.40
CA ARG A 575 -25.21 10.10 -3.35
C ARG A 575 -26.10 9.03 -2.70
N TYR A 576 -25.81 7.76 -2.99
CA TYR A 576 -26.52 6.61 -2.42
C TYR A 576 -26.25 6.44 -0.92
N THR A 577 -25.01 6.68 -0.47
CA THR A 577 -24.62 6.53 0.94
C THR A 577 -25.08 7.69 1.81
N LEU A 578 -25.22 8.92 1.27
CA LEU A 578 -25.69 10.11 1.99
C LEU A 578 -27.03 9.92 2.74
N GLY A 579 -27.91 9.02 2.25
CA GLY A 579 -29.20 8.73 2.88
C GLY A 579 -29.14 7.62 3.95
N ARG A 580 -28.02 6.91 4.08
CA ARG A 580 -27.90 5.68 4.88
C ARG A 580 -26.87 5.75 6.02
N GLU A 581 -26.09 6.82 6.10
CA GLU A 581 -25.17 7.01 7.23
C GLU A 581 -25.97 7.26 8.52
N PRO A 582 -25.59 6.63 9.65
CA PRO A 582 -26.24 6.85 10.94
C PRO A 582 -26.19 8.34 11.30
N ALA A 583 -27.28 8.87 11.85
CA ALA A 583 -27.47 10.29 12.18
C ALA A 583 -26.38 10.89 13.11
N GLY A 584 -25.53 10.07 13.73
CA GLY A 584 -24.42 10.51 14.58
C GLY A 584 -23.23 11.17 13.85
N VAL A 585 -23.12 11.04 12.52
CA VAL A 585 -22.05 11.66 11.71
C VAL A 585 -22.47 13.02 11.15
N ARG A 586 -23.76 13.33 11.17
CA ARG A 586 -24.33 14.55 10.56
C ARG A 586 -24.30 15.80 11.44
N GLU A 587 -24.08 15.70 12.74
CA GLU A 587 -24.25 16.85 13.68
C GLU A 587 -22.98 17.57 14.10
N ALA A 588 -21.87 17.47 13.38
CA ALA A 588 -20.71 18.31 13.59
C ALA A 588 -20.73 19.58 12.68
N GLY A 589 -21.84 20.32 12.72
CA GLY A 589 -21.83 21.73 12.31
C GLY A 589 -21.12 22.57 13.36
N PRO A 590 -20.56 23.75 13.03
CA PRO A 590 -19.77 24.55 13.95
C PRO A 590 -20.62 24.94 15.17
N ARG A 591 -20.34 24.33 16.31
CA ARG A 591 -20.86 24.81 17.59
C ARG A 591 -20.11 26.06 17.98
N GLU A 592 -20.79 27.21 18.00
CA GLU A 592 -20.32 28.44 18.62
C GLU A 592 -19.89 28.15 20.07
N ALA A 593 -18.70 28.59 20.41
CA ALA A 593 -18.13 28.46 21.76
C ALA A 593 -18.90 29.37 22.74
N GLY A 594 -19.87 28.79 23.44
CA GLY A 594 -20.47 29.42 24.63
C GLY A 594 -19.56 29.28 25.87
N PRO A 595 -19.67 30.15 26.86
CA PRO A 595 -18.73 30.19 27.97
C PRO A 595 -18.84 28.96 28.87
N ARG A 596 -17.69 28.39 29.23
CA ARG A 596 -17.58 27.19 30.10
C ARG A 596 -17.86 27.62 31.57
N GLU A 597 -18.94 27.09 32.12
CA GLU A 597 -19.11 27.01 33.58
C GLU A 597 -18.22 25.88 34.16
N SER A 598 -17.45 26.24 35.15
CA SER A 598 -16.57 25.34 35.90
C SER A 598 -17.39 24.50 36.87
N ALA A 599 -17.61 23.22 36.58
CA ALA A 599 -18.11 22.24 37.55
C ALA A 599 -16.95 21.46 38.20
N ALA A 600 -16.82 21.62 39.50
CA ALA A 600 -15.86 20.89 40.33
C ALA A 600 -16.25 19.38 40.38
N VAL A 601 -15.34 18.52 39.98
CA VAL A 601 -15.46 17.04 40.12
C VAL A 601 -14.61 16.61 41.30
N GLY A 602 -15.31 16.04 42.31
CA GLY A 602 -14.72 15.47 43.53
C GLY A 602 -13.78 14.31 43.24
N ALA A 603 -12.70 14.26 43.99
CA ALA A 603 -11.69 13.23 43.97
C ALA A 603 -12.19 11.92 44.54
N ALA A 604 -12.31 10.87 43.69
CA ALA A 604 -12.31 9.48 44.13
C ALA A 604 -11.00 8.83 43.68
N GLY A 605 -10.22 8.34 44.63
CA GLY A 605 -8.92 7.71 44.37
C GLY A 605 -9.06 6.34 43.68
N PRO A 606 -8.02 5.91 42.97
CA PRO A 606 -8.06 4.66 42.20
C PRO A 606 -7.89 3.44 43.12
N GLU A 607 -8.77 2.45 42.92
CA GLU A 607 -8.61 1.10 43.50
C GLU A 607 -7.35 0.40 42.96
N PRO A 608 -6.63 -0.36 43.80
CA PRO A 608 -5.44 -1.07 43.34
C PRO A 608 -5.81 -2.33 42.53
N LEU A 609 -5.21 -2.45 41.34
CA LEU A 609 -5.32 -3.62 40.47
C LEU A 609 -4.63 -4.86 41.07
N PRO A 610 -5.20 -6.07 40.89
CA PRO A 610 -4.63 -7.31 41.43
C PRO A 610 -3.33 -7.67 40.65
N ALA A 611 -2.36 -8.20 41.43
CA ALA A 611 -1.05 -8.61 40.91
C ALA A 611 -1.15 -9.77 39.90
N PRO A 612 -0.27 -9.82 38.87
CA PRO A 612 -0.28 -10.88 37.87
C PRO A 612 0.13 -12.21 38.48
N ARG A 613 -0.71 -13.24 38.34
CA ARG A 613 -0.36 -14.63 38.66
C ARG A 613 0.67 -15.16 37.65
N VAL A 614 1.81 -15.59 38.18
CA VAL A 614 2.85 -16.32 37.41
C VAL A 614 2.32 -17.75 37.16
N PRO A 615 2.27 -18.26 35.92
CA PRO A 615 1.94 -19.65 35.67
C PRO A 615 3.11 -20.56 36.06
N ALA A 616 2.81 -21.64 36.77
CA ALA A 616 3.77 -22.68 37.17
C ALA A 616 4.42 -23.33 35.94
N GLN A 617 5.72 -23.54 36.03
CA GLN A 617 6.52 -24.28 35.04
C GLN A 617 6.02 -25.73 34.94
N ARG A 618 5.62 -26.16 33.76
CA ARG A 618 5.45 -27.59 33.45
C ARG A 618 6.79 -28.14 32.95
N THR A 619 7.17 -29.22 33.58
CA THR A 619 8.34 -30.06 33.34
C THR A 619 8.42 -30.60 31.91
N ALA A 620 9.65 -30.70 31.42
CA ALA A 620 10.05 -31.14 30.12
C ALA A 620 9.52 -32.53 29.71
N SER A 621 9.14 -32.68 28.46
CA SER A 621 9.03 -33.93 27.73
C SER A 621 10.22 -34.12 26.76
N PRO A 622 10.63 -35.36 26.45
CA PRO A 622 11.93 -35.70 25.91
C PRO A 622 12.07 -35.38 24.40
N PRO A 623 13.29 -35.38 23.86
CA PRO A 623 13.56 -34.95 22.49
C PRO A 623 13.15 -36.02 21.46
N LEU A 624 12.49 -35.58 20.40
CA LEU A 624 12.25 -36.37 19.19
C LEU A 624 13.47 -36.26 18.28
N GLY A 625 13.84 -37.42 17.71
CA GLY A 625 15.02 -37.71 16.95
C GLY A 625 15.26 -36.79 15.75
N ASP A 626 16.51 -36.64 15.48
CA ASP A 626 17.15 -35.98 14.36
C ASP A 626 17.02 -36.88 13.11
N ASP A 627 16.16 -36.52 12.18
CA ASP A 627 16.23 -37.08 10.83
C ASP A 627 16.63 -35.93 9.89
N GLY A 628 17.92 -35.85 9.65
CA GLY A 628 18.49 -35.04 8.60
C GLY A 628 18.09 -35.55 7.24
N ASN A 629 17.53 -34.71 6.42
CA ASN A 629 17.83 -34.71 5.00
C ASN A 629 17.57 -33.37 4.35
N GLY A 630 18.52 -33.01 3.50
CA GLY A 630 18.74 -31.72 2.92
C GLY A 630 17.73 -31.35 1.84
N ASP A 631 17.64 -30.07 1.69
CA ASP A 631 16.76 -29.41 0.75
C ASP A 631 17.52 -28.76 -0.38
N ASP A 632 17.31 -29.30 -1.56
CA ASP A 632 17.73 -28.63 -2.80
C ASP A 632 16.76 -28.90 -3.99
N ASP A 633 15.51 -29.25 -3.71
CA ASP A 633 14.56 -29.69 -4.75
C ASP A 633 13.70 -28.61 -5.39
N GLY A 634 13.84 -27.33 -5.00
CA GLY A 634 13.02 -26.24 -5.56
C GLY A 634 13.45 -25.74 -6.95
N GLU A 635 14.70 -25.94 -7.34
CA GLU A 635 15.24 -25.47 -8.63
C GLU A 635 15.15 -26.50 -9.75
N GLN A 636 15.11 -27.78 -9.43
CA GLN A 636 15.06 -28.83 -10.46
C GLN A 636 13.70 -28.97 -11.15
N THR A 637 12.61 -28.68 -10.48
CA THR A 637 11.25 -28.85 -11.06
C THR A 637 10.94 -27.85 -12.18
N LEU A 638 11.57 -26.67 -12.16
CA LEU A 638 11.37 -25.65 -13.22
C LEU A 638 12.25 -25.93 -14.45
N ARG A 639 13.41 -26.58 -14.29
CA ARG A 639 14.29 -26.97 -15.41
C ARG A 639 13.74 -28.13 -16.25
N ILE A 640 12.99 -29.05 -15.65
CA ILE A 640 12.39 -30.18 -16.38
C ILE A 640 11.24 -29.75 -17.30
N ALA A 641 10.53 -28.65 -16.96
CA ALA A 641 9.46 -28.13 -17.80
C ALA A 641 9.93 -27.34 -19.03
N LEU A 642 11.19 -26.85 -19.03
CA LEU A 642 11.76 -26.06 -20.14
C LEU A 642 12.78 -26.84 -20.99
N GLY A 643 13.20 -28.02 -20.58
CA GLY A 643 14.21 -28.82 -21.26
C GLY A 643 13.70 -29.77 -22.36
N GLY A 644 12.39 -29.81 -22.59
CA GLY A 644 11.75 -30.75 -23.53
C GLY A 644 11.58 -30.28 -24.98
N LEU A 645 12.03 -29.07 -25.33
CA LEU A 645 11.87 -28.54 -26.70
C LEU A 645 13.22 -28.06 -27.29
N GLY A 646 14.17 -28.95 -27.36
CA GLY A 646 15.44 -28.68 -28.04
C GLY A 646 15.93 -29.96 -28.72
N GLY A 647 15.50 -30.13 -29.99
CA GLY A 647 15.66 -31.33 -30.78
C GLY A 647 17.06 -31.60 -31.24
N ARG A 648 17.24 -32.88 -31.60
CA ARG A 648 18.33 -33.46 -32.37
C ARG A 648 18.72 -32.62 -33.58
N LYS A 649 20.01 -32.39 -33.73
CA LYS A 649 20.73 -32.50 -34.99
C LYS A 649 22.19 -32.86 -34.68
N GLU A 650 22.64 -33.78 -35.47
CA GLU A 650 23.94 -34.40 -35.62
C GLU A 650 25.16 -33.53 -35.30
#